data_ce4ee0a450629f0e778b1a692fc11716
#
_entry.id   ce4ee0a450629f0e778b1a692fc11716
#
_cell.length_a   1.000
_cell.length_b   1.000
_cell.length_c   1.000
_cell.angle_alpha   90.00
_cell.angle_beta   90.00
_cell.angle_gamma   90.00
#
_symmetry.space_group_name_H-M   'P 1'
#
loop_
_entity.id
_entity.type
_entity.pdbx_description
1 polymer ?
#
loop_
_entity_poly.entity_id
_entity_poly.type
_entity_poly.pdbx_seq_one_letter_code
_entity_poly.pdbx_strand_id
1 'polypeptide(L)'
;MIWYTLFFVVPIAFIVVYSFGAKDGSKLLPVDLSNLSGANYANVFDETFFKVFKSTLRISTIATIACLLIGLPVAYLAAFKVSEKWKGLILALVVVPSFTSFLIRTVAWRIPLAPNGFFSKWLVDMSWIGPQGIQVLETPMAVQIAIIYNYLGFMILPLFVALDRIDVRMREASKDLGAGRLSTFFGITLPLAGPGIIAGVLLTFIPMCGDFVTATILGGAKGNMIGSMIASQFSGAQNWPLGSAMAVLMIGAVLSSMVVGAAIVWLVSWIVAHPTPLSISLKRRMFERSLVRSRAGKGSLLKFDILPYALWTWTALVILFLFIPIMLVVLHSFNGGSSFTIWSGEPGVKWWGELFDGTAAWAVVVRFIVIVAVAIVIREILARKTSISKRSLNWAGPGAFFLAFIINGALTDSYRGIFDFAGVGDAIRNSFIAAFGATVIAVVIGGFAGVSLARRPGIWTKFFMATVFLILVTPEIMDAIALATWFPRIAEFPIIGYPFKNGWGPFNGGMNKLWVGQSLYASAVVTLIVRARLAGLDESLEEAAADLGATPARAFRQITLPLISSALVAGGLLSFALCLDNAVISTLVSEAGSTTFPVALIGATRSTIKPFWGVGAVLLFTVTLGALWFVTVVLRRSGSSSSEIAATLAGN
;
A
#
# COMPACT_ATOMS: atom_id res chain seq x y z
N MET A 1 13.98 -17.62 -5.92
CA MET A 1 13.41 -18.70 -5.11
C MET A 1 14.00 -18.75 -3.69
N ILE A 2 15.32 -18.94 -3.51
CA ILE A 2 15.97 -19.07 -2.18
C ILE A 2 15.55 -17.95 -1.21
N TRP A 3 15.56 -16.68 -1.63
CA TRP A 3 15.15 -15.56 -0.82
C TRP A 3 13.74 -15.70 -0.24
N TYR A 4 12.76 -15.96 -1.11
CA TYR A 4 11.35 -16.12 -0.69
C TYR A 4 11.14 -17.38 0.15
N THR A 5 11.87 -18.46 -0.15
CA THR A 5 11.83 -19.66 0.69
C THR A 5 12.37 -19.37 2.09
N LEU A 6 13.53 -18.72 2.20
CA LEU A 6 14.19 -18.49 3.48
C LEU A 6 13.48 -17.44 4.37
N PHE A 7 12.90 -16.40 3.77
CA PHE A 7 12.32 -15.28 4.53
C PHE A 7 10.80 -15.19 4.47
N PHE A 8 10.13 -16.08 3.73
CA PHE A 8 8.66 -16.15 3.71
C PHE A 8 8.17 -17.57 4.03
N VAL A 9 8.52 -18.58 3.20
CA VAL A 9 7.96 -19.93 3.36
C VAL A 9 8.39 -20.55 4.69
N VAL A 10 9.68 -20.52 5.00
CA VAL A 10 10.23 -21.08 6.26
C VAL A 10 9.65 -20.37 7.49
N PRO A 11 9.64 -19.03 7.60
CA PRO A 11 9.02 -18.34 8.73
C PRO A 11 7.54 -18.67 8.91
N ILE A 12 6.75 -18.72 7.84
CA ILE A 12 5.33 -19.13 7.92
C ILE A 12 5.20 -20.56 8.42
N ALA A 13 6.07 -21.48 7.97
CA ALA A 13 6.08 -22.86 8.46
C ALA A 13 6.40 -22.90 9.98
N PHE A 14 7.30 -22.06 10.47
CA PHE A 14 7.57 -21.94 11.91
C PHE A 14 6.35 -21.46 12.70
N ILE A 15 5.59 -20.50 12.20
CA ILE A 15 4.30 -20.09 12.84
C ILE A 15 3.37 -21.31 12.96
N VAL A 16 3.24 -22.11 11.90
CA VAL A 16 2.40 -23.31 11.93
C VAL A 16 2.91 -24.29 13.00
N VAL A 17 4.21 -24.51 13.09
CA VAL A 17 4.79 -25.40 14.13
C VAL A 17 4.58 -24.81 15.53
N TYR A 18 4.83 -23.52 15.74
CA TYR A 18 4.66 -22.85 17.04
C TYR A 18 3.21 -22.86 17.53
N SER A 19 2.24 -22.89 16.62
CA SER A 19 0.82 -22.96 16.99
C SER A 19 0.45 -24.22 17.79
N PHE A 20 1.27 -25.29 17.67
CA PHE A 20 1.10 -26.53 18.41
C PHE A 20 1.98 -26.60 19.67
N GLY A 21 2.86 -25.63 19.91
CA GLY A 21 3.72 -25.56 21.07
C GLY A 21 3.01 -25.10 22.35
N ALA A 22 3.71 -25.17 23.48
CA ALA A 22 3.27 -24.62 24.75
C ALA A 22 4.02 -23.30 25.06
N LYS A 23 3.39 -22.41 25.86
CA LYS A 23 4.06 -21.20 26.35
C LYS A 23 5.14 -21.58 27.38
N ASP A 24 6.37 -21.11 27.17
CA ASP A 24 7.48 -21.25 28.11
C ASP A 24 8.15 -19.89 28.36
N GLY A 25 7.84 -19.27 29.46
CA GLY A 25 8.40 -17.96 29.83
C GLY A 25 9.87 -18.00 30.32
N SER A 26 10.48 -19.18 30.43
CA SER A 26 11.88 -19.34 30.84
C SER A 26 12.86 -19.22 29.67
N LYS A 27 12.40 -19.37 28.45
CA LYS A 27 13.21 -19.35 27.24
C LYS A 27 13.21 -17.96 26.57
N LEU A 28 14.30 -17.64 25.89
CA LEU A 28 14.41 -16.43 25.04
C LEU A 28 13.30 -16.39 23.98
N LEU A 29 12.98 -17.54 23.40
CA LEU A 29 11.80 -17.75 22.57
C LEU A 29 10.75 -18.44 23.44
N PRO A 30 9.62 -17.78 23.78
CA PRO A 30 8.68 -18.28 24.78
C PRO A 30 7.79 -19.42 24.23
N VAL A 31 8.41 -20.40 23.57
CA VAL A 31 7.76 -21.56 22.96
C VAL A 31 8.49 -22.84 23.35
N ASP A 32 7.75 -23.77 23.93
CA ASP A 32 8.19 -25.15 24.14
C ASP A 32 7.56 -26.06 23.08
N LEU A 33 8.43 -26.79 22.35
CA LEU A 33 8.04 -27.73 21.30
C LEU A 33 8.20 -29.19 21.74
N SER A 34 8.52 -29.46 23.00
CA SER A 34 8.69 -30.82 23.52
C SER A 34 7.39 -31.62 23.52
N ASN A 35 6.25 -30.93 23.76
CA ASN A 35 4.91 -31.51 23.79
C ASN A 35 3.98 -30.75 22.84
N LEU A 36 3.91 -31.20 21.61
CA LEU A 36 3.02 -30.60 20.61
C LEU A 36 1.55 -30.97 20.92
N SER A 37 0.69 -29.97 21.01
CA SER A 37 -0.74 -30.19 21.29
C SER A 37 -1.62 -29.20 20.50
N GLY A 38 -2.88 -29.58 20.26
CA GLY A 38 -3.90 -28.70 19.68
C GLY A 38 -4.57 -27.76 20.68
N ALA A 39 -4.09 -27.69 21.94
CA ALA A 39 -4.73 -26.91 23.01
C ALA A 39 -4.88 -25.42 22.68
N ASN A 40 -3.91 -24.83 21.97
CA ASN A 40 -4.01 -23.44 21.55
C ASN A 40 -5.19 -23.18 20.63
N TYR A 41 -5.51 -24.12 19.73
CA TYR A 41 -6.67 -24.01 18.85
C TYR A 41 -8.00 -24.09 19.62
N ALA A 42 -8.07 -24.92 20.67
CA ALA A 42 -9.22 -24.94 21.57
C ALA A 42 -9.38 -23.60 22.32
N ASN A 43 -8.25 -23.04 22.80
CA ASN A 43 -8.24 -21.74 23.49
C ASN A 43 -8.56 -20.56 22.56
N VAL A 44 -8.27 -20.67 21.26
CA VAL A 44 -8.62 -19.62 20.29
C VAL A 44 -10.14 -19.57 20.08
N PHE A 45 -10.86 -20.68 20.20
CA PHE A 45 -12.33 -20.68 20.12
C PHE A 45 -13.02 -20.16 21.38
N ASP A 46 -12.29 -19.54 22.31
CA ASP A 46 -12.87 -18.75 23.40
C ASP A 46 -13.78 -17.62 22.85
N GLU A 47 -14.80 -17.28 23.63
CA GLU A 47 -15.82 -16.29 23.26
C GLU A 47 -15.21 -14.95 22.81
N THR A 48 -14.15 -14.52 23.47
CA THR A 48 -13.47 -13.24 23.20
C THR A 48 -12.84 -13.20 21.81
N PHE A 49 -12.09 -14.24 21.43
CA PHE A 49 -11.47 -14.33 20.10
C PHE A 49 -12.52 -14.39 19.01
N PHE A 50 -13.54 -15.26 19.17
CA PHE A 50 -14.59 -15.41 18.17
C PHE A 50 -15.38 -14.12 17.97
N LYS A 51 -15.63 -13.36 19.04
CA LYS A 51 -16.27 -12.04 18.98
C LYS A 51 -15.44 -11.03 18.17
N VAL A 52 -14.13 -10.94 18.43
CA VAL A 52 -13.22 -10.05 17.70
C VAL A 52 -13.07 -10.50 16.25
N PHE A 53 -12.95 -11.79 15.99
CA PHE A 53 -12.88 -12.36 14.65
C PHE A 53 -14.13 -12.02 13.82
N LYS A 54 -15.33 -12.25 14.38
CA LYS A 54 -16.60 -11.87 13.74
C LYS A 54 -16.70 -10.36 13.49
N SER A 55 -16.20 -9.54 14.44
CA SER A 55 -16.15 -8.09 14.29
C SER A 55 -15.22 -7.69 13.13
N THR A 56 -14.03 -8.29 13.03
CA THR A 56 -13.07 -8.05 11.93
C THR A 56 -13.68 -8.36 10.58
N LEU A 57 -14.27 -9.55 10.42
CA LEU A 57 -14.93 -9.94 9.16
C LEU A 57 -16.07 -8.97 8.80
N ARG A 58 -16.88 -8.58 9.79
CA ARG A 58 -17.96 -7.61 9.58
C ARG A 58 -17.42 -6.26 9.13
N ILE A 59 -16.41 -5.71 9.82
CA ILE A 59 -15.79 -4.42 9.49
C ILE A 59 -15.20 -4.48 8.07
N SER A 60 -14.39 -5.49 7.77
CA SER A 60 -13.73 -5.63 6.46
C SER A 60 -14.73 -5.84 5.33
N THR A 61 -15.80 -6.63 5.54
CA THR A 61 -16.84 -6.86 4.53
C THR A 61 -17.62 -5.57 4.24
N ILE A 62 -18.08 -4.86 5.28
CA ILE A 62 -18.79 -3.59 5.11
C ILE A 62 -17.90 -2.56 4.45
N ALA A 63 -16.63 -2.46 4.85
CA ALA A 63 -15.68 -1.53 4.25
C ALA A 63 -15.42 -1.84 2.77
N THR A 64 -15.26 -3.11 2.41
CA THR A 64 -15.06 -3.54 1.01
C THR A 64 -16.28 -3.20 0.15
N ILE A 65 -17.48 -3.49 0.64
CA ILE A 65 -18.72 -3.12 -0.05
C ILE A 65 -18.83 -1.60 -0.20
N ALA A 66 -18.53 -0.85 0.85
CA ALA A 66 -18.53 0.61 0.80
C ALA A 66 -17.50 1.14 -0.22
N CYS A 67 -16.26 0.62 -0.22
CA CYS A 67 -15.24 0.98 -1.21
C CYS A 67 -15.70 0.69 -2.66
N LEU A 68 -16.36 -0.46 -2.87
CA LEU A 68 -16.93 -0.81 -4.19
C LEU A 68 -18.02 0.18 -4.61
N LEU A 69 -18.98 0.46 -3.73
CA LEU A 69 -20.10 1.36 -4.02
C LEU A 69 -19.66 2.81 -4.22
N ILE A 70 -18.68 3.28 -3.44
CA ILE A 70 -18.11 4.62 -3.55
C ILE A 70 -17.19 4.73 -4.78
N GLY A 71 -16.37 3.72 -5.02
CA GLY A 71 -15.34 3.72 -6.05
C GLY A 71 -15.87 3.48 -7.47
N LEU A 72 -16.92 2.65 -7.61
CA LEU A 72 -17.47 2.29 -8.92
C LEU A 72 -17.96 3.49 -9.74
N PRO A 73 -18.69 4.49 -9.19
CA PRO A 73 -19.07 5.69 -9.93
C PRO A 73 -17.86 6.53 -10.37
N VAL A 74 -16.81 6.62 -9.53
CA VAL A 74 -15.57 7.35 -9.86
C VAL A 74 -14.85 6.66 -11.02
N ALA A 75 -14.65 5.34 -10.94
CA ALA A 75 -14.04 4.55 -11.99
C ALA A 75 -14.86 4.62 -13.31
N TYR A 76 -16.19 4.59 -13.21
CA TYR A 76 -17.10 4.71 -14.36
C TYR A 76 -17.00 6.10 -15.02
N LEU A 77 -16.97 7.18 -14.24
CA LEU A 77 -16.74 8.53 -14.76
C LEU A 77 -15.41 8.59 -15.51
N ALA A 78 -14.32 8.14 -14.86
CA ALA A 78 -12.97 8.17 -15.42
C ALA A 78 -12.86 7.35 -16.72
N ALA A 79 -13.48 6.16 -16.79
CA ALA A 79 -13.40 5.30 -17.97
C ALA A 79 -14.24 5.81 -19.17
N PHE A 80 -15.44 6.37 -18.92
CA PHE A 80 -16.41 6.55 -20.00
C PHE A 80 -16.93 7.98 -20.22
N LYS A 81 -16.64 8.92 -19.32
CA LYS A 81 -17.31 10.23 -19.33
C LYS A 81 -16.37 11.42 -19.41
N VAL A 82 -15.07 11.18 -19.34
CA VAL A 82 -14.05 12.23 -19.38
C VAL A 82 -13.09 12.02 -20.55
N SER A 83 -12.49 13.12 -21.01
CA SER A 83 -11.43 13.07 -22.03
C SER A 83 -10.14 12.51 -21.45
N GLU A 84 -9.25 11.99 -22.29
CA GLU A 84 -7.95 11.41 -21.89
C GLU A 84 -7.13 12.34 -20.98
N LYS A 85 -7.20 13.65 -21.20
CA LYS A 85 -6.51 14.65 -20.38
C LYS A 85 -7.00 14.65 -18.93
N TRP A 86 -8.32 14.62 -18.72
CA TRP A 86 -8.94 14.63 -17.39
C TRP A 86 -8.88 13.25 -16.72
N LYS A 87 -8.89 12.17 -17.50
CA LYS A 87 -8.73 10.80 -17.04
C LYS A 87 -7.45 10.67 -16.19
N GLY A 88 -6.30 11.10 -16.74
CA GLY A 88 -5.03 11.09 -16.05
C GLY A 88 -5.03 11.92 -14.76
N LEU A 89 -5.71 13.08 -14.76
CA LEU A 89 -5.80 13.93 -13.55
C LEU A 89 -6.64 13.27 -12.44
N ILE A 90 -7.81 12.72 -12.78
CA ILE A 90 -8.68 12.05 -11.79
C ILE A 90 -7.93 10.86 -11.16
N LEU A 91 -7.27 10.05 -11.99
CA LEU A 91 -6.49 8.92 -11.49
C LEU A 91 -5.33 9.38 -10.60
N ALA A 92 -4.61 10.42 -10.99
CA ALA A 92 -3.55 10.99 -10.16
C ALA A 92 -4.11 11.49 -8.81
N LEU A 93 -5.24 12.17 -8.80
CA LEU A 93 -5.88 12.65 -7.57
C LEU A 93 -6.38 11.52 -6.66
N VAL A 94 -6.76 10.37 -7.20
CA VAL A 94 -7.12 9.18 -6.42
C VAL A 94 -5.88 8.46 -5.88
N VAL A 95 -4.82 8.39 -6.71
CA VAL A 95 -3.60 7.65 -6.40
C VAL A 95 -2.71 8.38 -5.40
N VAL A 96 -2.56 9.70 -5.54
CA VAL A 96 -1.69 10.53 -4.67
C VAL A 96 -1.96 10.35 -3.18
N PRO A 97 -3.20 10.42 -2.69
CA PRO A 97 -3.49 10.13 -1.29
C PRO A 97 -3.11 8.71 -0.86
N SER A 98 -3.27 7.72 -1.74
CA SER A 98 -2.94 6.32 -1.43
C SER A 98 -1.44 6.08 -1.25
N PHE A 99 -0.60 6.95 -1.78
CA PHE A 99 0.86 6.92 -1.62
C PHE A 99 1.36 7.79 -0.47
N THR A 100 0.48 8.49 0.25
CA THR A 100 0.88 9.07 1.53
C THR A 100 0.96 7.98 2.59
N SER A 101 1.76 8.23 3.62
CA SER A 101 1.90 7.32 4.75
C SER A 101 0.55 6.80 5.25
N PHE A 102 0.39 5.47 5.24
CA PHE A 102 -0.80 4.80 5.76
C PHE A 102 -1.07 5.18 7.22
N LEU A 103 0.01 5.22 8.00
CA LEU A 103 -0.05 5.59 9.42
C LEU A 103 -0.48 7.04 9.61
N ILE A 104 0.14 7.96 8.86
CA ILE A 104 -0.20 9.39 8.94
C ILE A 104 -1.65 9.61 8.55
N ARG A 105 -2.12 8.95 7.50
CA ARG A 105 -3.53 8.99 7.07
C ARG A 105 -4.47 8.50 8.17
N THR A 106 -4.09 7.44 8.86
CA THR A 106 -4.88 6.89 9.95
C THR A 106 -4.92 7.82 11.15
N VAL A 107 -3.76 8.36 11.58
CA VAL A 107 -3.66 9.32 12.67
C VAL A 107 -4.41 10.61 12.35
N ALA A 108 -4.41 11.04 11.09
CA ALA A 108 -5.12 12.23 10.63
C ALA A 108 -6.62 12.21 10.96
N TRP A 109 -7.25 11.04 10.96
CA TRP A 109 -8.65 10.87 11.34
C TRP A 109 -8.94 11.21 12.80
N ARG A 110 -7.93 11.22 13.68
CA ARG A 110 -8.11 11.68 15.06
C ARG A 110 -8.45 13.17 15.13
N ILE A 111 -8.07 13.97 14.14
CA ILE A 111 -8.35 15.41 14.10
C ILE A 111 -9.86 15.69 13.88
N PRO A 112 -10.49 15.25 12.78
CA PRO A 112 -11.90 15.52 12.54
C PRO A 112 -12.84 14.74 13.46
N LEU A 113 -12.40 13.60 14.02
CA LEU A 113 -13.20 12.79 14.95
C LEU A 113 -12.99 13.15 16.42
N ALA A 114 -12.12 14.12 16.75
CA ALA A 114 -11.89 14.54 18.13
C ALA A 114 -13.16 15.19 18.72
N PRO A 115 -13.63 14.78 19.92
CA PRO A 115 -14.83 15.34 20.55
C PRO A 115 -14.76 16.87 20.72
N ASN A 116 -13.58 17.38 21.04
CA ASN A 116 -13.32 18.81 21.26
C ASN A 116 -12.62 19.48 20.06
N GLY A 117 -12.58 18.81 18.90
CA GLY A 117 -11.97 19.31 17.67
C GLY A 117 -12.81 20.41 17.01
N PHE A 118 -12.20 21.16 16.08
CA PHE A 118 -12.88 22.21 15.33
C PHE A 118 -14.18 21.74 14.66
N PHE A 119 -14.14 20.60 13.99
CA PHE A 119 -15.30 20.06 13.27
C PHE A 119 -16.41 19.65 14.23
N SER A 120 -16.07 19.06 15.38
CA SER A 120 -17.04 18.70 16.41
C SER A 120 -17.72 19.93 16.99
N LYS A 121 -16.96 20.97 17.33
CA LYS A 121 -17.50 22.24 17.84
C LYS A 121 -18.42 22.89 16.83
N TRP A 122 -18.04 22.94 15.56
CA TRP A 122 -18.86 23.48 14.48
C TRP A 122 -20.21 22.76 14.35
N LEU A 123 -20.26 21.43 14.48
CA LEU A 123 -21.51 20.66 14.47
C LEU A 123 -22.36 20.91 15.72
N VAL A 124 -21.74 21.10 16.88
CA VAL A 124 -22.43 21.48 18.14
C VAL A 124 -23.04 22.89 18.02
N ASP A 125 -22.26 23.85 17.50
CA ASP A 125 -22.72 25.25 17.32
C ASP A 125 -23.89 25.30 16.33
N MET A 126 -23.94 24.45 15.32
CA MET A 126 -25.07 24.27 14.41
C MET A 126 -26.25 23.49 15.02
N SER A 127 -26.12 23.01 16.25
CA SER A 127 -27.13 22.18 16.93
C SER A 127 -27.45 20.86 16.19
N TRP A 128 -26.52 20.37 15.35
CA TRP A 128 -26.67 19.08 14.64
C TRP A 128 -26.34 17.88 15.53
N ILE A 129 -25.49 18.08 16.53
CA ILE A 129 -25.12 17.07 17.53
C ILE A 129 -25.19 17.67 18.93
N GLY A 130 -25.26 16.81 19.94
CA GLY A 130 -25.32 17.22 21.35
C GLY A 130 -24.01 17.89 21.84
N PRO A 131 -24.05 18.56 23.00
CA PRO A 131 -22.92 19.32 23.55
C PRO A 131 -21.67 18.49 23.84
N GLN A 132 -21.78 17.16 23.87
CA GLN A 132 -20.67 16.25 24.08
C GLN A 132 -19.77 16.11 22.83
N GLY A 133 -20.20 16.67 21.68
CA GLY A 133 -19.47 16.58 20.42
C GLY A 133 -19.52 15.18 19.79
N ILE A 134 -18.61 14.94 18.85
CA ILE A 134 -18.50 13.68 18.12
C ILE A 134 -17.97 12.58 19.04
N GLN A 135 -18.74 11.53 19.28
CA GLN A 135 -18.39 10.37 20.12
C GLN A 135 -18.09 9.12 19.26
N VAL A 136 -17.21 9.28 18.26
CA VAL A 136 -16.90 8.21 17.28
C VAL A 136 -15.52 7.60 17.53
N LEU A 137 -14.56 8.35 18.08
CA LEU A 137 -13.24 7.80 18.43
C LEU A 137 -13.38 6.62 19.41
N GLU A 138 -12.43 5.68 19.30
CA GLU A 138 -12.39 4.45 20.11
C GLU A 138 -13.59 3.52 19.90
N THR A 139 -14.24 3.63 18.73
CA THR A 139 -15.36 2.77 18.33
C THR A 139 -15.08 2.03 17.02
N PRO A 140 -15.84 0.95 16.73
CA PRO A 140 -15.79 0.28 15.43
C PRO A 140 -16.09 1.22 14.25
N MET A 141 -16.86 2.28 14.47
CA MET A 141 -17.21 3.25 13.42
C MET A 141 -15.99 4.10 13.00
N ALA A 142 -15.14 4.52 13.95
CA ALA A 142 -13.90 5.22 13.62
C ALA A 142 -12.98 4.35 12.76
N VAL A 143 -12.83 3.07 13.15
CA VAL A 143 -12.08 2.09 12.38
C VAL A 143 -12.66 1.91 10.98
N GLN A 144 -14.00 1.79 10.88
CA GLN A 144 -14.71 1.63 9.61
C GLN A 144 -14.45 2.78 8.64
N ILE A 145 -14.56 4.03 9.11
CA ILE A 145 -14.32 5.23 8.30
C ILE A 145 -12.87 5.27 7.79
N ALA A 146 -11.91 5.03 8.69
CA ALA A 146 -10.50 5.09 8.34
C ALA A 146 -10.07 3.94 7.39
N ILE A 147 -10.60 2.73 7.57
CA ILE A 147 -10.36 1.60 6.67
C ILE A 147 -10.91 1.91 5.27
N ILE A 148 -12.16 2.40 5.16
CA ILE A 148 -12.71 2.82 3.86
C ILE A 148 -11.80 3.83 3.19
N TYR A 149 -11.39 4.87 3.93
CA TYR A 149 -10.50 5.90 3.44
C TYR A 149 -9.15 5.34 2.95
N ASN A 150 -8.52 4.49 3.74
CA ASN A 150 -7.19 3.96 3.44
C ASN A 150 -7.16 3.06 2.21
N TYR A 151 -8.24 2.31 1.97
CA TYR A 151 -8.30 1.29 0.91
C TYR A 151 -9.11 1.68 -0.32
N LEU A 152 -9.80 2.83 -0.29
CA LEU A 152 -10.66 3.29 -1.40
C LEU A 152 -9.90 3.44 -2.73
N GLY A 153 -8.69 3.98 -2.70
CA GLY A 153 -7.84 4.12 -3.90
C GLY A 153 -7.47 2.76 -4.52
N PHE A 154 -7.18 1.77 -3.69
CA PHE A 154 -6.87 0.41 -4.13
C PHE A 154 -8.08 -0.31 -4.75
N MET A 155 -9.31 0.08 -4.41
CA MET A 155 -10.53 -0.40 -5.07
C MET A 155 -10.76 0.30 -6.41
N ILE A 156 -10.58 1.62 -6.47
CA ILE A 156 -10.89 2.42 -7.68
C ILE A 156 -10.00 2.02 -8.86
N LEU A 157 -8.72 1.75 -8.63
CA LEU A 157 -7.75 1.47 -9.71
C LEU A 157 -8.07 0.20 -10.52
N PRO A 158 -8.26 -0.99 -9.93
CA PRO A 158 -8.66 -2.18 -10.68
C PRO A 158 -10.02 -2.03 -11.37
N LEU A 159 -10.96 -1.35 -10.72
CA LEU A 159 -12.26 -1.04 -11.34
C LEU A 159 -12.10 -0.18 -12.58
N PHE A 160 -11.27 0.88 -12.52
CA PHE A 160 -10.97 1.72 -13.65
C PHE A 160 -10.33 0.93 -14.79
N VAL A 161 -9.28 0.16 -14.52
CA VAL A 161 -8.55 -0.63 -15.52
C VAL A 161 -9.50 -1.61 -16.23
N ALA A 162 -10.39 -2.26 -15.51
CA ALA A 162 -11.34 -3.19 -16.09
C ALA A 162 -12.40 -2.48 -16.94
N LEU A 163 -12.92 -1.34 -16.47
CA LEU A 163 -13.91 -0.55 -17.21
C LEU A 163 -13.31 0.10 -18.46
N ASP A 164 -12.08 0.58 -18.39
CA ASP A 164 -11.39 1.24 -19.51
C ASP A 164 -11.06 0.28 -20.66
N ARG A 165 -10.91 -1.02 -20.36
CA ARG A 165 -10.71 -2.07 -21.37
C ARG A 165 -11.98 -2.49 -22.13
N ILE A 166 -13.16 -2.06 -21.67
CA ILE A 166 -14.44 -2.44 -22.31
C ILE A 166 -14.59 -1.64 -23.61
N ASP A 167 -14.73 -2.35 -24.74
CA ASP A 167 -14.98 -1.72 -26.03
C ASP A 167 -16.30 -0.92 -25.99
N VAL A 168 -16.19 0.37 -26.29
CA VAL A 168 -17.32 1.31 -26.31
C VAL A 168 -18.40 0.85 -27.28
N ARG A 169 -18.02 0.18 -28.39
CA ARG A 169 -18.94 -0.36 -29.40
C ARG A 169 -19.94 -1.36 -28.82
N MET A 170 -19.54 -2.16 -27.84
CA MET A 170 -20.47 -3.11 -27.18
C MET A 170 -21.60 -2.38 -26.45
N ARG A 171 -21.30 -1.22 -25.87
CA ARG A 171 -22.27 -0.39 -25.14
C ARG A 171 -23.15 0.40 -26.11
N GLU A 172 -22.60 0.82 -27.23
CA GLU A 172 -23.34 1.48 -28.32
C GLU A 172 -24.32 0.51 -28.98
N ALA A 173 -23.86 -0.69 -29.34
CA ALA A 173 -24.73 -1.73 -29.91
C ALA A 173 -25.89 -2.10 -28.97
N SER A 174 -25.67 -2.13 -27.66
CA SER A 174 -26.75 -2.33 -26.68
C SER A 174 -27.80 -1.22 -26.72
N LYS A 175 -27.36 0.03 -26.88
CA LYS A 175 -28.27 1.18 -26.99
C LYS A 175 -29.03 1.20 -28.34
N ASP A 176 -28.35 0.82 -29.41
CA ASP A 176 -28.95 0.72 -30.76
C ASP A 176 -30.04 -0.35 -30.79
N LEU A 177 -29.87 -1.42 -30.01
CA LEU A 177 -30.91 -2.44 -29.76
C LEU A 177 -32.02 -1.97 -28.79
N GLY A 178 -32.01 -0.68 -28.37
CA GLY A 178 -33.05 -0.06 -27.56
C GLY A 178 -32.86 -0.26 -26.04
N ALA A 179 -31.72 -0.76 -25.59
CA ALA A 179 -31.45 -0.89 -24.14
C ALA A 179 -31.24 0.47 -23.47
N GLY A 180 -31.97 0.71 -22.39
CA GLY A 180 -31.76 1.89 -21.55
C GLY A 180 -30.41 1.87 -20.81
N ARG A 181 -29.99 3.02 -20.25
CA ARG A 181 -28.69 3.17 -19.55
C ARG A 181 -28.45 2.14 -18.45
N LEU A 182 -29.44 1.89 -17.59
CA LEU A 182 -29.36 0.90 -16.52
C LEU A 182 -29.26 -0.53 -17.09
N SER A 183 -30.04 -0.84 -18.14
CA SER A 183 -29.98 -2.15 -18.79
C SER A 183 -28.60 -2.41 -19.41
N THR A 184 -28.00 -1.42 -20.08
CA THR A 184 -26.63 -1.50 -20.61
C THR A 184 -25.61 -1.63 -19.49
N PHE A 185 -25.78 -0.91 -18.37
CA PHE A 185 -24.87 -1.00 -17.25
C PHE A 185 -24.88 -2.40 -16.60
N PHE A 186 -26.04 -2.89 -16.19
CA PHE A 186 -26.16 -4.19 -15.52
C PHE A 186 -26.01 -5.38 -16.48
N GLY A 187 -26.41 -5.24 -17.75
CA GLY A 187 -26.35 -6.33 -18.73
C GLY A 187 -25.01 -6.50 -19.43
N ILE A 188 -24.23 -5.42 -19.58
CA ILE A 188 -22.97 -5.43 -20.34
C ILE A 188 -21.81 -4.91 -19.50
N THR A 189 -21.90 -3.68 -19.00
CA THR A 189 -20.75 -3.02 -18.37
C THR A 189 -20.31 -3.74 -17.10
N LEU A 190 -21.23 -4.03 -16.19
CA LEU A 190 -20.93 -4.65 -14.89
C LEU A 190 -20.42 -6.10 -15.03
N PRO A 191 -21.02 -6.98 -15.87
CA PRO A 191 -20.48 -8.32 -16.09
C PRO A 191 -19.09 -8.33 -16.71
N LEU A 192 -18.81 -7.45 -17.68
CA LEU A 192 -17.50 -7.34 -18.32
C LEU A 192 -16.44 -6.74 -17.37
N ALA A 193 -16.85 -5.89 -16.43
CA ALA A 193 -15.98 -5.38 -15.36
C ALA A 193 -15.75 -6.40 -14.23
N GLY A 194 -16.43 -7.55 -14.25
CA GLY A 194 -16.37 -8.58 -13.21
C GLY A 194 -14.95 -8.94 -12.75
N PRO A 195 -14.00 -9.24 -13.64
CA PRO A 195 -12.61 -9.53 -13.24
C PRO A 195 -11.96 -8.41 -12.44
N GLY A 196 -12.20 -7.14 -12.83
CA GLY A 196 -11.67 -5.99 -12.09
C GLY A 196 -12.36 -5.77 -10.75
N ILE A 197 -13.64 -6.05 -10.65
CA ILE A 197 -14.39 -6.01 -9.38
C ILE A 197 -13.78 -7.03 -8.41
N ILE A 198 -13.52 -8.24 -8.87
CA ILE A 198 -12.90 -9.29 -8.06
C ILE A 198 -11.51 -8.88 -7.61
N ALA A 199 -10.69 -8.41 -8.54
CA ALA A 199 -9.35 -7.94 -8.24
C ALA A 199 -9.37 -6.82 -7.18
N GLY A 200 -10.26 -5.83 -7.33
CA GLY A 200 -10.44 -4.75 -6.36
C GLY A 200 -10.90 -5.25 -4.99
N VAL A 201 -11.88 -6.16 -4.96
CA VAL A 201 -12.37 -6.77 -3.72
C VAL A 201 -11.26 -7.52 -3.00
N LEU A 202 -10.49 -8.36 -3.70
CA LEU A 202 -9.39 -9.12 -3.10
C LEU A 202 -8.29 -8.19 -2.59
N LEU A 203 -7.90 -7.20 -3.39
CA LEU A 203 -6.84 -6.25 -3.06
C LEU A 203 -7.19 -5.37 -1.86
N THR A 204 -8.48 -5.18 -1.56
CA THR A 204 -8.93 -4.39 -0.40
C THR A 204 -9.30 -5.26 0.79
N PHE A 205 -10.09 -6.30 0.61
CA PHE A 205 -10.60 -7.13 1.69
C PHE A 205 -9.50 -7.82 2.50
N ILE A 206 -8.51 -8.39 1.81
CA ILE A 206 -7.46 -9.18 2.44
C ILE A 206 -6.60 -8.33 3.40
N PRO A 207 -6.01 -7.19 2.96
CA PRO A 207 -5.25 -6.33 3.86
C PRO A 207 -6.12 -5.74 4.98
N MET A 208 -7.40 -5.42 4.71
CA MET A 208 -8.32 -4.92 5.75
C MET A 208 -8.49 -5.92 6.89
N CYS A 209 -8.54 -7.23 6.61
CA CYS A 209 -8.64 -8.25 7.66
C CYS A 209 -7.42 -8.24 8.57
N GLY A 210 -6.24 -7.94 8.04
CA GLY A 210 -4.96 -7.88 8.77
C GLY A 210 -4.63 -6.52 9.38
N ASP A 211 -5.46 -5.51 9.19
CA ASP A 211 -5.16 -4.14 9.63
C ASP A 211 -5.19 -4.02 11.15
N PHE A 212 -4.00 -4.07 11.75
CA PHE A 212 -3.85 -3.84 13.19
C PHE A 212 -3.59 -2.36 13.52
N VAL A 213 -3.03 -1.60 12.59
CA VAL A 213 -2.63 -0.21 12.80
C VAL A 213 -3.85 0.67 13.01
N THR A 214 -4.84 0.58 12.11
CA THR A 214 -6.08 1.36 12.22
C THR A 214 -6.86 1.01 13.48
N ALA A 215 -6.94 -0.28 13.82
CA ALA A 215 -7.60 -0.73 15.04
C ALA A 215 -6.88 -0.20 16.32
N THR A 216 -5.55 -0.24 16.34
CA THR A 216 -4.75 0.23 17.48
C THR A 216 -4.88 1.75 17.68
N ILE A 217 -4.93 2.53 16.60
CA ILE A 217 -4.93 4.00 16.67
C ILE A 217 -6.33 4.57 16.92
N LEU A 218 -7.38 3.99 16.34
CA LEU A 218 -8.73 4.57 16.32
C LEU A 218 -9.78 3.71 17.01
N GLY A 219 -9.51 2.41 17.19
CA GLY A 219 -10.52 1.44 17.63
C GLY A 219 -10.73 1.39 19.13
N GLY A 220 -9.70 1.69 19.92
CA GLY A 220 -9.75 1.47 21.37
C GLY A 220 -10.15 0.03 21.72
N ALA A 221 -10.73 -0.17 22.89
CA ALA A 221 -11.16 -1.50 23.35
C ALA A 221 -12.35 -2.06 22.54
N LYS A 222 -13.26 -1.19 22.05
CA LYS A 222 -14.49 -1.60 21.36
C LYS A 222 -14.28 -1.87 19.86
N GLY A 223 -13.33 -1.18 19.23
CA GLY A 223 -12.99 -1.27 17.80
C GLY A 223 -11.81 -2.20 17.52
N ASN A 224 -11.49 -3.10 18.45
CA ASN A 224 -10.38 -4.04 18.30
C ASN A 224 -10.61 -5.00 17.12
N MET A 225 -9.54 -5.33 16.40
CA MET A 225 -9.53 -6.26 15.28
C MET A 225 -8.56 -7.42 15.54
N ILE A 226 -8.72 -8.50 14.80
CA ILE A 226 -7.93 -9.72 14.98
C ILE A 226 -6.43 -9.45 14.86
N GLY A 227 -6.00 -8.58 13.93
CA GLY A 227 -4.60 -8.20 13.74
C GLY A 227 -3.98 -7.59 14.99
N SER A 228 -4.67 -6.67 15.67
CA SER A 228 -4.18 -6.07 16.92
C SER A 228 -4.19 -7.06 18.09
N MET A 229 -5.15 -7.97 18.12
CA MET A 229 -5.19 -9.04 19.12
C MET A 229 -4.01 -10.01 18.95
N ILE A 230 -3.71 -10.43 17.72
CA ILE A 230 -2.54 -11.25 17.41
C ILE A 230 -1.26 -10.51 17.80
N ALA A 231 -1.07 -9.26 17.36
CA ALA A 231 0.10 -8.46 17.70
C ALA A 231 0.33 -8.37 19.22
N SER A 232 -0.73 -8.25 20.02
CA SER A 232 -0.64 -8.20 21.48
C SER A 232 -0.15 -9.49 22.10
N GLN A 233 -0.42 -10.67 21.50
CA GLN A 233 0.09 -11.95 21.99
C GLN A 233 1.62 -12.05 21.83
N PHE A 234 2.18 -11.45 20.79
CA PHE A 234 3.63 -11.47 20.55
C PHE A 234 4.36 -10.37 21.33
N SER A 235 3.84 -9.15 21.37
CA SER A 235 4.52 -8.00 21.98
C SER A 235 4.22 -7.82 23.47
N GLY A 236 2.99 -8.07 23.93
CA GLY A 236 2.54 -7.80 25.30
C GLY A 236 2.45 -9.06 26.14
N ALA A 237 1.62 -10.00 25.74
CA ALA A 237 1.33 -11.22 26.53
C ALA A 237 2.46 -12.27 26.49
N GLN A 238 3.42 -12.15 25.57
CA GLN A 238 4.50 -13.12 25.35
C GLN A 238 3.97 -14.56 25.21
N ASN A 239 2.77 -14.71 24.61
CA ASN A 239 2.14 -16.01 24.36
C ASN A 239 2.19 -16.33 22.87
N TRP A 240 3.41 -16.64 22.40
CA TRP A 240 3.68 -16.88 20.99
C TRP A 240 2.93 -18.10 20.42
N PRO A 241 2.77 -19.23 21.14
CA PRO A 241 1.98 -20.36 20.65
C PRO A 241 0.54 -19.99 20.36
N LEU A 242 -0.15 -19.29 21.28
CA LEU A 242 -1.52 -18.85 21.08
C LEU A 242 -1.63 -17.82 19.95
N GLY A 243 -0.72 -16.83 19.91
CA GLY A 243 -0.64 -15.85 18.82
C GLY A 243 -0.44 -16.52 17.45
N SER A 244 0.39 -17.58 17.40
CA SER A 244 0.63 -18.37 16.19
C SER A 244 -0.62 -19.15 15.76
N ALA A 245 -1.37 -19.74 16.68
CA ALA A 245 -2.63 -20.42 16.37
C ALA A 245 -3.69 -19.43 15.82
N MET A 246 -3.80 -18.25 16.43
CA MET A 246 -4.65 -17.16 15.93
C MET A 246 -4.24 -16.72 14.51
N ALA A 247 -2.93 -16.61 14.24
CA ALA A 247 -2.39 -16.26 12.95
C ALA A 247 -2.72 -17.29 11.86
N VAL A 248 -2.52 -18.57 12.16
CA VAL A 248 -2.86 -19.69 11.24
C VAL A 248 -4.36 -19.69 10.92
N LEU A 249 -5.22 -19.52 11.92
CA LEU A 249 -6.67 -19.45 11.69
C LEU A 249 -7.04 -18.21 10.86
N MET A 250 -6.38 -17.08 11.04
CA MET A 250 -6.63 -15.90 10.24
C MET A 250 -6.22 -16.13 8.77
N ILE A 251 -5.04 -16.71 8.50
CA ILE A 251 -4.62 -17.09 7.14
C ILE A 251 -5.66 -18.04 6.52
N GLY A 252 -6.06 -19.06 7.27
CA GLY A 252 -7.10 -20.00 6.83
C GLY A 252 -8.43 -19.33 6.49
N ALA A 253 -8.85 -18.35 7.29
CA ALA A 253 -10.08 -17.61 7.05
C ALA A 253 -9.99 -16.68 5.82
N VAL A 254 -8.83 -16.01 5.63
CA VAL A 254 -8.59 -15.19 4.44
C VAL A 254 -8.58 -16.06 3.18
N LEU A 255 -7.86 -17.17 3.18
CA LEU A 255 -7.84 -18.11 2.05
C LEU A 255 -9.24 -18.70 1.78
N SER A 256 -9.98 -19.07 2.82
CA SER A 256 -11.36 -19.56 2.69
C SER A 256 -12.27 -18.49 2.07
N SER A 257 -12.15 -17.23 2.50
CA SER A 257 -12.93 -16.12 1.93
C SER A 257 -12.61 -15.88 0.46
N MET A 258 -11.36 -16.08 0.03
CA MET A 258 -10.97 -16.03 -1.38
C MET A 258 -11.63 -17.16 -2.19
N VAL A 259 -11.60 -18.40 -1.67
CA VAL A 259 -12.24 -19.53 -2.33
C VAL A 259 -13.74 -19.32 -2.45
N VAL A 260 -14.39 -18.85 -1.37
CA VAL A 260 -15.82 -18.51 -1.38
C VAL A 260 -16.10 -17.38 -2.36
N GLY A 261 -15.30 -16.32 -2.38
CA GLY A 261 -15.42 -15.22 -3.34
C GLY A 261 -15.29 -15.70 -4.78
N ALA A 262 -14.29 -16.54 -5.07
CA ALA A 262 -14.08 -17.13 -6.40
C ALA A 262 -15.26 -18.04 -6.79
N ALA A 263 -15.77 -18.85 -5.86
CA ALA A 263 -16.94 -19.70 -6.07
C ALA A 263 -18.22 -18.88 -6.35
N ILE A 264 -18.43 -17.78 -5.63
CA ILE A 264 -19.56 -16.86 -5.88
C ILE A 264 -19.46 -16.27 -7.30
N VAL A 265 -18.28 -15.81 -7.69
CA VAL A 265 -18.06 -15.24 -9.02
C VAL A 265 -18.25 -16.31 -10.10
N TRP A 266 -17.70 -17.49 -9.91
CA TRP A 266 -17.92 -18.61 -10.81
C TRP A 266 -19.43 -18.94 -10.94
N LEU A 267 -20.14 -19.01 -9.83
CA LEU A 267 -21.57 -19.26 -9.81
C LEU A 267 -22.36 -18.17 -10.54
N VAL A 268 -22.03 -16.88 -10.27
CA VAL A 268 -22.67 -15.75 -10.96
C VAL A 268 -22.38 -15.79 -12.45
N SER A 269 -21.14 -16.06 -12.86
CA SER A 269 -20.76 -16.17 -14.27
C SER A 269 -21.46 -17.35 -14.95
N TRP A 270 -21.59 -18.48 -14.24
CA TRP A 270 -22.33 -19.65 -14.71
C TRP A 270 -23.82 -19.36 -14.88
N ILE A 271 -24.47 -18.70 -13.91
CA ILE A 271 -25.87 -18.28 -14.00
C ILE A 271 -26.10 -17.30 -15.16
N VAL A 272 -25.14 -16.39 -15.39
CA VAL A 272 -25.20 -15.44 -16.51
C VAL A 272 -25.02 -16.14 -17.86
N ALA A 273 -24.14 -17.14 -17.93
CA ALA A 273 -23.89 -17.94 -19.13
C ALA A 273 -25.01 -18.94 -19.43
N HIS A 274 -25.72 -19.43 -18.39
CA HIS A 274 -26.83 -20.38 -18.50
C HIS A 274 -28.12 -19.72 -18.00
N PRO A 275 -28.72 -18.81 -18.80
CA PRO A 275 -29.87 -18.06 -18.35
C PRO A 275 -31.08 -18.97 -18.11
N THR A 276 -31.51 -19.01 -16.86
CA THR A 276 -32.74 -19.71 -16.48
C THR A 276 -33.97 -19.02 -17.07
N PRO A 277 -35.10 -19.72 -17.28
CA PRO A 277 -36.34 -19.09 -17.75
C PRO A 277 -36.76 -17.88 -16.93
N LEU A 278 -36.48 -17.89 -15.61
CA LEU A 278 -36.72 -16.76 -14.71
C LEU A 278 -35.83 -15.55 -15.01
N SER A 279 -34.54 -15.78 -15.29
CA SER A 279 -33.62 -14.71 -15.64
C SER A 279 -33.92 -14.12 -17.02
N ILE A 280 -34.35 -14.94 -17.97
CA ILE A 280 -34.82 -14.50 -19.29
C ILE A 280 -36.08 -13.65 -19.13
N SER A 281 -37.04 -14.07 -18.32
CA SER A 281 -38.29 -13.32 -18.09
C SER A 281 -38.02 -11.98 -17.37
N LEU A 282 -37.10 -11.94 -16.40
CA LEU A 282 -36.68 -10.72 -15.73
C LEU A 282 -35.92 -9.76 -16.67
N LYS A 283 -34.98 -10.27 -17.47
CA LYS A 283 -34.27 -9.49 -18.50
C LYS A 283 -35.26 -8.97 -19.55
N ARG A 284 -36.21 -9.78 -19.99
CA ARG A 284 -37.25 -9.39 -20.93
C ARG A 284 -38.16 -8.30 -20.34
N ARG A 285 -38.63 -8.43 -19.10
CA ARG A 285 -39.43 -7.40 -18.40
C ARG A 285 -38.66 -6.09 -18.23
N MET A 286 -37.37 -6.15 -17.87
CA MET A 286 -36.52 -4.96 -17.76
C MET A 286 -36.32 -4.30 -19.13
N PHE A 287 -36.11 -5.07 -20.18
CA PHE A 287 -36.00 -4.60 -21.55
C PHE A 287 -37.30 -3.99 -22.07
N GLU A 288 -38.45 -4.66 -21.90
CA GLU A 288 -39.78 -4.16 -22.26
C GLU A 288 -40.11 -2.86 -21.52
N ARG A 289 -39.82 -2.77 -20.21
CA ARG A 289 -39.96 -1.52 -19.45
C ARG A 289 -39.03 -0.40 -19.95
N SER A 290 -37.84 -0.72 -20.43
CA SER A 290 -36.93 0.27 -21.04
C SER A 290 -37.42 0.77 -22.40
N LEU A 291 -38.01 -0.10 -23.22
CA LEU A 291 -38.62 0.24 -24.50
C LEU A 291 -39.85 1.12 -24.31
N VAL A 292 -40.74 0.80 -23.37
CA VAL A 292 -41.91 1.61 -23.05
C VAL A 292 -41.51 3.00 -22.57
N ARG A 293 -40.49 3.08 -21.72
CA ARG A 293 -39.92 4.35 -21.21
C ARG A 293 -39.24 5.16 -22.33
N SER A 294 -38.56 4.49 -23.26
CA SER A 294 -37.95 5.11 -24.44
C SER A 294 -39.01 5.69 -25.40
N ARG A 295 -40.14 5.00 -25.60
CA ARG A 295 -41.27 5.48 -26.43
C ARG A 295 -42.05 6.61 -25.76
N ALA A 296 -42.27 6.55 -24.46
CA ALA A 296 -42.95 7.59 -23.68
C ALA A 296 -42.14 8.88 -23.57
N GLY A 297 -40.81 8.82 -23.72
CA GLY A 297 -39.92 9.96 -23.56
C GLY A 297 -39.71 10.88 -24.74
N LYS A 298 -40.42 10.69 -25.88
CA LYS A 298 -40.30 11.57 -27.07
C LYS A 298 -40.93 12.95 -26.92
N GLY A 299 -41.57 13.26 -25.79
CA GLY A 299 -42.30 14.49 -25.56
C GLY A 299 -41.75 15.45 -24.50
N SER A 300 -40.57 15.22 -23.90
CA SER A 300 -40.03 16.12 -22.87
C SER A 300 -38.99 17.09 -23.44
N LEU A 301 -39.39 18.36 -23.53
CA LEU A 301 -38.61 19.49 -24.05
C LEU A 301 -37.40 19.92 -23.20
N LEU A 302 -37.10 19.27 -22.04
CA LEU A 302 -35.96 19.55 -21.20
C LEU A 302 -35.33 18.23 -20.70
N LYS A 303 -34.57 17.54 -21.56
CA LYS A 303 -33.70 16.44 -21.09
C LYS A 303 -32.38 16.99 -20.57
N PHE A 304 -32.41 17.64 -19.42
CA PHE A 304 -31.19 17.90 -18.67
C PHE A 304 -30.65 16.55 -18.19
N ASP A 305 -29.53 16.11 -18.79
CA ASP A 305 -28.90 14.85 -18.38
C ASP A 305 -28.14 15.08 -17.04
N ILE A 306 -28.83 14.83 -15.93
CA ILE A 306 -28.30 15.05 -14.56
C ILE A 306 -27.16 14.06 -14.25
N LEU A 307 -27.10 12.90 -14.90
CA LEU A 307 -26.15 11.85 -14.58
C LEU A 307 -24.67 12.28 -14.66
N PRO A 308 -24.18 12.97 -15.69
CA PRO A 308 -22.80 13.45 -15.73
C PRO A 308 -22.48 14.40 -14.56
N TYR A 309 -23.38 15.33 -14.26
CA TYR A 309 -23.18 16.26 -13.13
C TYR A 309 -23.17 15.54 -11.80
N ALA A 310 -24.06 14.58 -11.57
CA ALA A 310 -24.08 13.75 -10.38
C ALA A 310 -22.78 12.94 -10.22
N LEU A 311 -22.25 12.36 -11.30
CA LEU A 311 -20.98 11.63 -11.29
C LEU A 311 -19.78 12.55 -11.00
N TRP A 312 -19.77 13.76 -11.57
CA TRP A 312 -18.71 14.75 -11.29
C TRP A 312 -18.76 15.24 -9.85
N THR A 313 -19.96 15.57 -9.33
CA THR A 313 -20.14 15.96 -7.92
C THR A 313 -19.71 14.84 -6.99
N TRP A 314 -20.12 13.59 -7.28
CA TRP A 314 -19.71 12.43 -6.51
C TRP A 314 -18.18 12.24 -6.49
N THR A 315 -17.56 12.35 -7.67
CA THR A 315 -16.10 12.22 -7.80
C THR A 315 -15.37 13.35 -7.05
N ALA A 316 -15.88 14.57 -7.12
CA ALA A 316 -15.34 15.70 -6.36
C ALA A 316 -15.44 15.48 -4.84
N LEU A 317 -16.58 14.96 -4.37
CA LEU A 317 -16.75 14.60 -2.95
C LEU A 317 -15.80 13.49 -2.50
N VAL A 318 -15.59 12.47 -3.35
CA VAL A 318 -14.64 11.39 -3.08
C VAL A 318 -13.21 11.93 -3.03
N ILE A 319 -12.80 12.76 -3.97
CA ILE A 319 -11.49 13.40 -3.96
C ILE A 319 -11.34 14.26 -2.71
N LEU A 320 -12.34 15.07 -2.38
CA LEU A 320 -12.33 15.88 -1.16
C LEU A 320 -12.17 15.00 0.10
N PHE A 321 -12.93 13.90 0.19
CA PHE A 321 -12.82 12.92 1.28
C PHE A 321 -11.39 12.35 1.40
N LEU A 322 -10.73 12.06 0.27
CA LEU A 322 -9.36 11.55 0.24
C LEU A 322 -8.31 12.60 0.63
N PHE A 323 -8.56 13.89 0.37
CA PHE A 323 -7.58 14.94 0.66
C PHE A 323 -7.78 15.61 2.02
N ILE A 324 -9.01 15.66 2.57
CA ILE A 324 -9.29 16.35 3.84
C ILE A 324 -8.36 15.92 4.99
N PRO A 325 -8.18 14.62 5.31
CA PRO A 325 -7.33 14.25 6.43
C PRO A 325 -5.87 14.70 6.25
N ILE A 326 -5.34 14.61 5.01
CA ILE A 326 -3.98 15.03 4.68
C ILE A 326 -3.85 16.55 4.84
N MET A 327 -4.82 17.31 4.33
CA MET A 327 -4.86 18.77 4.48
C MET A 327 -4.92 19.18 5.95
N LEU A 328 -5.67 18.45 6.77
CA LEU A 328 -5.73 18.68 8.21
C LEU A 328 -4.37 18.43 8.89
N VAL A 329 -3.63 17.38 8.49
CA VAL A 329 -2.26 17.17 8.99
C VAL A 329 -1.36 18.35 8.65
N VAL A 330 -1.41 18.81 7.38
CA VAL A 330 -0.63 19.98 6.94
C VAL A 330 -1.02 21.22 7.74
N LEU A 331 -2.31 21.49 7.90
CA LEU A 331 -2.79 22.64 8.70
C LEU A 331 -2.35 22.53 10.16
N HIS A 332 -2.53 21.39 10.79
CA HIS A 332 -2.17 21.16 12.19
C HIS A 332 -0.66 21.15 12.45
N SER A 333 0.19 21.02 11.42
CA SER A 333 1.63 21.22 11.56
C SER A 333 2.01 22.68 11.85
N PHE A 334 1.09 23.62 11.58
CA PHE A 334 1.21 25.05 11.90
C PHE A 334 0.48 25.43 13.21
N ASN A 335 -0.06 24.47 13.95
CA ASN A 335 -0.71 24.72 15.23
C ASN A 335 0.34 25.08 16.30
N GLY A 336 0.33 26.32 16.80
CA GLY A 336 1.24 26.78 17.85
C GLY A 336 1.02 26.18 19.24
N GLY A 337 -0.07 25.41 19.42
CA GLY A 337 -0.44 24.78 20.68
C GLY A 337 0.34 23.50 20.99
N SER A 338 -0.10 22.81 22.05
CA SER A 338 0.55 21.58 22.56
C SER A 338 -0.07 20.28 22.05
N SER A 339 -1.24 20.33 21.40
CA SER A 339 -1.97 19.15 20.92
C SER A 339 -2.06 19.14 19.39
N PHE A 340 -1.75 18.00 18.78
CA PHE A 340 -1.92 17.80 17.34
C PHE A 340 -3.38 17.65 16.92
N THR A 341 -4.24 17.12 17.79
CA THR A 341 -5.63 16.83 17.44
C THR A 341 -6.57 18.00 17.71
N ILE A 342 -6.20 18.89 18.60
CA ILE A 342 -6.99 20.06 19.00
C ILE A 342 -6.22 21.31 18.61
N TRP A 343 -6.86 22.16 17.81
CA TRP A 343 -6.29 23.46 17.49
C TRP A 343 -6.33 24.35 18.72
N SER A 344 -5.18 24.74 19.23
CA SER A 344 -5.02 25.60 20.39
C SER A 344 -3.88 26.58 20.14
N GLY A 345 -4.17 27.85 20.29
CA GLY A 345 -3.20 28.91 20.06
C GLY A 345 -3.24 29.50 18.65
N GLU A 346 -2.36 30.47 18.42
CA GLU A 346 -2.25 31.15 17.13
C GLU A 346 -1.52 30.28 16.11
N PRO A 347 -1.86 30.38 14.81
CA PRO A 347 -1.08 29.74 13.75
C PRO A 347 0.37 30.22 13.82
N GLY A 348 1.31 29.28 13.77
CA GLY A 348 2.73 29.63 13.87
C GLY A 348 3.64 28.62 13.20
N VAL A 349 4.87 29.04 12.97
CA VAL A 349 5.93 28.20 12.40
C VAL A 349 6.90 27.66 13.47
N LYS A 350 6.50 27.70 14.74
CA LYS A 350 7.35 27.29 15.87
C LYS A 350 7.95 25.90 15.63
N TRP A 351 7.13 24.91 15.34
CA TRP A 351 7.55 23.53 15.13
C TRP A 351 8.34 23.33 13.84
N TRP A 352 8.12 24.18 12.83
CA TRP A 352 8.93 24.26 11.63
C TRP A 352 10.26 24.96 11.89
N GLY A 353 10.28 26.01 12.72
CA GLY A 353 11.48 26.69 13.16
C GLY A 353 12.41 25.76 13.92
N GLU A 354 11.88 24.98 14.87
CA GLU A 354 12.63 23.97 15.61
C GLU A 354 13.27 22.90 14.69
N LEU A 355 12.66 22.61 13.52
CA LEU A 355 13.25 21.76 12.48
C LEU A 355 14.52 22.36 11.86
N PHE A 356 14.56 23.68 11.71
CA PHE A 356 15.64 24.40 11.06
C PHE A 356 16.52 25.19 12.05
N ASP A 357 16.22 25.12 13.32
CA ASP A 357 16.91 25.86 14.39
C ASP A 357 18.19 25.11 14.77
N GLY A 358 19.23 25.35 13.98
CA GLY A 358 20.56 24.85 14.23
C GLY A 358 21.46 24.94 13.00
N THR A 359 22.72 25.30 13.22
CA THR A 359 23.77 25.32 12.18
C THR A 359 23.95 23.99 11.45
N ALA A 360 23.57 22.90 12.11
CA ALA A 360 23.59 21.55 11.57
C ALA A 360 22.55 21.31 10.47
N ALA A 361 21.34 21.90 10.57
CA ALA A 361 20.29 21.74 9.55
C ALA A 361 20.69 22.37 8.22
N TRP A 362 21.21 23.57 8.27
CA TRP A 362 21.72 24.24 7.07
C TRP A 362 22.89 23.49 6.45
N ALA A 363 23.78 22.91 7.26
CA ALA A 363 24.87 22.08 6.75
C ALA A 363 24.36 20.85 5.96
N VAL A 364 23.25 20.22 6.37
CA VAL A 364 22.61 19.12 5.60
C VAL A 364 22.07 19.60 4.28
N VAL A 365 21.28 20.68 4.32
CA VAL A 365 20.67 21.25 3.11
C VAL A 365 21.76 21.69 2.13
N VAL A 366 22.79 22.39 2.61
CA VAL A 366 23.91 22.82 1.79
C VAL A 366 24.69 21.64 1.22
N ARG A 367 25.02 20.62 2.02
CA ARG A 367 25.70 19.40 1.52
C ARG A 367 24.85 18.69 0.48
N PHE A 368 23.55 18.56 0.71
CA PHE A 368 22.61 17.95 -0.23
C PHE A 368 22.63 18.71 -1.58
N ILE A 369 22.49 20.03 -1.54
CA ILE A 369 22.53 20.87 -2.73
C ILE A 369 23.89 20.73 -3.43
N VAL A 370 25.01 20.76 -2.69
CA VAL A 370 26.35 20.62 -3.24
C VAL A 370 26.55 19.26 -3.92
N ILE A 371 26.13 18.16 -3.29
CA ILE A 371 26.28 16.81 -3.88
C ILE A 371 25.46 16.71 -5.17
N VAL A 372 24.21 17.19 -5.16
CA VAL A 372 23.36 17.20 -6.36
C VAL A 372 23.95 18.09 -7.45
N ALA A 373 24.44 19.28 -7.11
CA ALA A 373 25.08 20.20 -8.06
C ALA A 373 26.36 19.59 -8.67
N VAL A 374 27.22 19.00 -7.85
CA VAL A 374 28.43 18.29 -8.30
C VAL A 374 28.10 17.16 -9.25
N ALA A 375 27.05 16.36 -8.92
CA ALA A 375 26.62 15.28 -9.79
C ALA A 375 26.04 15.76 -11.13
N ILE A 376 25.32 16.89 -11.14
CA ILE A 376 24.85 17.54 -12.38
C ILE A 376 26.03 18.00 -13.22
N VAL A 377 27.04 18.62 -12.59
CA VAL A 377 28.25 19.08 -13.27
C VAL A 377 29.04 17.90 -13.84
N ILE A 378 29.25 16.84 -13.06
CA ILE A 378 29.93 15.61 -13.53
C ILE A 378 29.16 15.00 -14.70
N ARG A 379 27.83 14.92 -14.62
CA ARG A 379 26.97 14.46 -15.71
C ARG A 379 27.21 15.27 -16.98
N GLU A 380 27.24 16.60 -16.87
CA GLU A 380 27.39 17.49 -18.01
C GLU A 380 28.79 17.38 -18.65
N ILE A 381 29.82 17.20 -17.82
CA ILE A 381 31.21 16.96 -18.28
C ILE A 381 31.31 15.61 -19.01
N LEU A 382 30.72 14.55 -18.44
CA LEU A 382 30.69 13.22 -19.04
C LEU A 382 29.89 13.22 -20.36
N ALA A 383 28.77 13.95 -20.41
CA ALA A 383 27.98 14.10 -21.64
C ALA A 383 28.74 14.77 -22.79
N ARG A 384 29.71 15.64 -22.47
CA ARG A 384 30.53 16.34 -23.47
C ARG A 384 31.78 15.59 -23.88
N LYS A 385 32.35 14.77 -22.98
CA LYS A 385 33.68 14.14 -23.18
C LYS A 385 33.63 12.66 -23.56
N THR A 386 32.49 11.99 -23.42
CA THR A 386 32.43 10.54 -23.65
C THR A 386 31.31 10.17 -24.61
N SER A 387 31.50 9.08 -25.35
CA SER A 387 30.48 8.46 -26.22
C SER A 387 29.37 7.77 -25.45
N ILE A 388 29.26 7.99 -24.14
CA ILE A 388 28.21 7.41 -23.29
C ILE A 388 26.86 7.93 -23.73
N SER A 389 25.93 7.03 -24.00
CA SER A 389 24.57 7.36 -24.41
C SER A 389 23.94 8.38 -23.46
N LYS A 390 23.39 9.47 -24.02
CA LYS A 390 22.61 10.46 -23.25
C LYS A 390 21.50 9.83 -22.39
N ARG A 391 21.07 8.64 -22.77
CA ARG A 391 20.05 7.85 -22.05
C ARG A 391 20.57 7.27 -20.74
N SER A 392 21.83 6.80 -20.70
CA SER A 392 22.46 6.31 -19.45
C SER A 392 22.86 7.44 -18.51
N LEU A 393 23.24 8.62 -19.04
CA LEU A 393 23.54 9.80 -18.23
C LEU A 393 22.30 10.42 -17.57
N ASN A 394 21.11 10.17 -18.08
CA ASN A 394 19.87 10.64 -17.44
C ASN A 394 19.61 10.00 -16.06
N TRP A 395 20.28 8.87 -15.76
CA TRP A 395 20.23 8.20 -14.46
C TRP A 395 21.18 8.78 -13.41
N ALA A 396 22.13 9.62 -13.83
CA ALA A 396 23.09 10.23 -12.91
C ALA A 396 22.41 11.21 -11.93
N GLY A 397 21.34 11.88 -12.33
CA GLY A 397 20.59 12.79 -11.45
C GLY A 397 19.91 12.08 -10.28
N PRO A 398 19.07 11.08 -10.55
CA PRO A 398 18.47 10.25 -9.50
C PRO A 398 19.48 9.53 -8.61
N GLY A 399 20.51 8.94 -9.23
CA GLY A 399 21.59 8.28 -8.50
C GLY A 399 22.31 9.24 -7.57
N ALA A 400 22.54 10.48 -8.01
CA ALA A 400 23.15 11.51 -7.19
C ALA A 400 22.25 11.98 -6.05
N PHE A 401 20.94 12.10 -6.28
CA PHE A 401 19.97 12.40 -5.23
C PHE A 401 20.02 11.35 -4.12
N PHE A 402 19.97 10.07 -4.49
CA PHE A 402 20.09 8.97 -3.53
C PHE A 402 21.46 8.89 -2.86
N LEU A 403 22.53 9.14 -3.60
CA LEU A 403 23.89 9.18 -3.05
C LEU A 403 24.06 10.33 -2.05
N ALA A 404 23.54 11.51 -2.37
CA ALA A 404 23.51 12.66 -1.46
C ALA A 404 22.76 12.31 -0.16
N PHE A 405 21.71 11.55 -0.27
CA PHE A 405 20.90 11.11 0.85
C PHE A 405 21.68 10.11 1.75
N ILE A 406 22.35 9.12 1.14
CA ILE A 406 23.18 8.14 1.86
C ILE A 406 24.36 8.83 2.54
N ILE A 407 25.07 9.69 1.82
CA ILE A 407 26.24 10.41 2.34
C ILE A 407 25.82 11.32 3.50
N ASN A 408 24.71 12.05 3.37
CA ASN A 408 24.18 12.84 4.46
C ASN A 408 23.78 11.95 5.65
N GLY A 409 23.14 10.81 5.43
CA GLY A 409 22.82 9.86 6.48
C GLY A 409 24.05 9.32 7.22
N ALA A 410 25.10 8.98 6.48
CA ALA A 410 26.33 8.40 7.04
C ALA A 410 27.22 9.43 7.78
N LEU A 411 27.22 10.69 7.33
CA LEU A 411 28.06 11.76 7.93
C LEU A 411 27.39 12.43 9.14
N THR A 412 26.21 11.99 9.56
CA THR A 412 25.39 12.72 10.52
C THR A 412 25.33 12.12 11.93
N ASP A 413 26.36 11.48 12.40
CA ASP A 413 26.47 11.08 13.82
C ASP A 413 26.39 12.26 14.81
N SER A 414 26.41 13.50 14.33
CA SER A 414 26.42 14.73 15.12
C SER A 414 25.09 15.50 15.14
N TYR A 415 23.99 14.94 14.60
CA TYR A 415 22.70 15.64 14.53
C TYR A 415 21.84 15.51 15.79
N ARG A 416 22.40 15.83 16.95
CA ARG A 416 21.62 15.96 18.18
C ARG A 416 20.78 17.26 18.25
N GLY A 417 20.77 18.09 17.21
CA GLY A 417 20.17 19.42 17.26
C GLY A 417 18.83 19.61 16.54
N ILE A 418 18.54 18.87 15.46
CA ILE A 418 17.40 19.20 14.59
C ILE A 418 16.10 18.56 15.04
N PHE A 419 16.16 17.37 15.64
CA PHE A 419 15.00 16.60 16.06
C PHE A 419 15.16 16.04 17.48
N ASP A 420 15.78 16.78 18.37
CA ASP A 420 16.04 16.35 19.74
C ASP A 420 14.77 16.22 20.62
N PHE A 421 13.60 16.43 19.99
CA PHE A 421 12.33 16.06 20.58
C PHE A 421 12.15 14.54 20.53
N ALA A 422 12.55 13.85 21.58
CA ALA A 422 12.23 12.44 21.83
C ALA A 422 12.61 11.43 20.71
N GLY A 423 13.74 11.62 20.04
CA GLY A 423 14.25 10.66 19.04
C GLY A 423 13.55 10.70 17.69
N VAL A 424 12.76 11.74 17.37
CA VAL A 424 12.05 11.86 16.09
C VAL A 424 13.00 11.98 14.92
N GLY A 425 14.11 12.69 15.08
CA GLY A 425 15.14 12.83 14.04
C GLY A 425 15.78 11.50 13.70
N ASP A 426 16.17 10.74 14.70
CA ASP A 426 16.71 9.40 14.51
C ASP A 426 15.68 8.47 13.87
N ALA A 427 14.42 8.59 14.26
CA ALA A 427 13.33 7.79 13.70
C ALA A 427 13.08 8.10 12.21
N ILE A 428 13.13 9.38 11.80
CA ILE A 428 13.05 9.77 10.39
C ILE A 428 14.26 9.24 9.62
N ARG A 429 15.48 9.46 10.12
CA ARG A 429 16.73 8.94 9.54
C ARG A 429 16.65 7.43 9.35
N ASN A 430 16.26 6.69 10.38
CA ASN A 430 16.12 5.25 10.33
C ASN A 430 15.10 4.79 9.28
N SER A 431 13.97 5.52 9.13
CA SER A 431 12.98 5.22 8.09
C SER A 431 13.59 5.31 6.69
N PHE A 432 14.39 6.34 6.43
CA PHE A 432 15.05 6.50 5.14
C PHE A 432 16.10 5.43 4.88
N ILE A 433 16.91 5.11 5.86
CA ILE A 433 17.94 4.06 5.75
C ILE A 433 17.28 2.69 5.54
N ALA A 434 16.22 2.39 6.30
CA ALA A 434 15.46 1.16 6.17
C ALA A 434 14.82 1.05 4.77
N ALA A 435 14.12 2.09 4.33
CA ALA A 435 13.47 2.13 3.03
C ALA A 435 14.46 2.00 1.86
N PHE A 436 15.61 2.68 1.95
CA PHE A 436 16.61 2.60 0.90
C PHE A 436 17.24 1.21 0.80
N GLY A 437 17.70 0.64 1.92
CA GLY A 437 18.30 -0.70 1.92
C GLY A 437 17.32 -1.78 1.47
N ALA A 438 16.08 -1.73 1.97
CA ALA A 438 15.02 -2.65 1.53
C ALA A 438 14.71 -2.50 0.03
N THR A 439 14.70 -1.26 -0.49
CA THR A 439 14.47 -1.01 -1.92
C THR A 439 15.57 -1.58 -2.80
N VAL A 440 16.84 -1.42 -2.42
CA VAL A 440 17.96 -1.99 -3.17
C VAL A 440 17.81 -3.52 -3.25
N ILE A 441 17.53 -4.18 -2.13
CA ILE A 441 17.28 -5.62 -2.09
C ILE A 441 16.07 -5.98 -2.97
N ALA A 442 14.98 -5.24 -2.86
CA ALA A 442 13.76 -5.48 -3.61
C ALA A 442 13.96 -5.36 -5.13
N VAL A 443 14.69 -4.34 -5.59
CA VAL A 443 14.97 -4.13 -7.03
C VAL A 443 15.88 -5.22 -7.58
N VAL A 444 16.91 -5.62 -6.84
CA VAL A 444 17.82 -6.67 -7.26
C VAL A 444 17.07 -8.02 -7.33
N ILE A 445 16.43 -8.42 -6.25
CA ILE A 445 15.75 -9.72 -6.16
C ILE A 445 14.54 -9.75 -7.09
N GLY A 446 13.68 -8.71 -7.03
CA GLY A 446 12.48 -8.62 -7.84
C GLY A 446 12.79 -8.47 -9.33
N GLY A 447 13.86 -7.75 -9.69
CA GLY A 447 14.32 -7.64 -11.06
C GLY A 447 14.73 -8.98 -11.66
N PHE A 448 15.61 -9.72 -10.99
CA PHE A 448 16.02 -11.05 -11.44
C PHE A 448 14.86 -12.06 -11.42
N ALA A 449 13.99 -12.00 -10.40
CA ALA A 449 12.80 -12.83 -10.32
C ALA A 449 11.84 -12.56 -11.49
N GLY A 450 11.56 -11.28 -11.79
CA GLY A 450 10.69 -10.88 -12.89
C GLY A 450 11.19 -11.34 -14.25
N VAL A 451 12.50 -11.19 -14.51
CA VAL A 451 13.15 -11.70 -15.73
C VAL A 451 13.04 -13.23 -15.81
N SER A 452 13.36 -13.93 -14.72
CA SER A 452 13.28 -15.39 -14.68
C SER A 452 11.86 -15.91 -14.93
N LEU A 453 10.85 -15.28 -14.33
CA LEU A 453 9.45 -15.66 -14.49
C LEU A 453 8.89 -15.33 -15.88
N ALA A 454 9.45 -14.34 -16.57
CA ALA A 454 9.03 -13.99 -17.94
C ALA A 454 9.64 -14.91 -18.99
N ARG A 455 10.93 -15.30 -18.82
CA ARG A 455 11.72 -15.97 -19.85
C ARG A 455 11.87 -17.51 -19.68
N ARG A 456 11.43 -18.05 -18.55
CA ARG A 456 11.57 -19.50 -18.28
C ARG A 456 10.22 -20.13 -17.92
N PRO A 457 9.39 -20.51 -18.92
CA PRO A 457 8.14 -21.22 -18.66
C PRO A 457 8.43 -22.61 -18.07
N GLY A 458 7.59 -23.08 -17.14
CA GLY A 458 7.75 -24.40 -16.54
C GLY A 458 6.98 -24.56 -15.23
N ILE A 459 7.02 -25.75 -14.66
CA ILE A 459 6.31 -26.05 -13.40
C ILE A 459 6.89 -25.24 -12.24
N TRP A 460 8.20 -25.08 -12.17
CA TRP A 460 8.88 -24.29 -11.14
C TRP A 460 8.53 -22.81 -11.21
N THR A 461 8.32 -22.29 -12.41
CA THR A 461 7.84 -20.91 -12.63
C THR A 461 6.43 -20.73 -12.07
N LYS A 462 5.55 -21.75 -12.23
CA LYS A 462 4.19 -21.71 -11.65
C LYS A 462 4.24 -21.69 -10.11
N PHE A 463 5.09 -22.55 -9.49
CA PHE A 463 5.28 -22.54 -8.04
C PHE A 463 5.86 -21.22 -7.53
N PHE A 464 6.87 -20.67 -8.25
CA PHE A 464 7.45 -19.39 -7.88
C PHE A 464 6.44 -18.27 -7.98
N MET A 465 5.63 -18.26 -9.03
CA MET A 465 4.57 -17.26 -9.21
C MET A 465 3.50 -17.40 -8.12
N ALA A 466 3.12 -18.61 -7.76
CA ALA A 466 2.21 -18.84 -6.64
C ALA A 466 2.78 -18.28 -5.33
N THR A 467 4.08 -18.45 -5.07
CA THR A 467 4.76 -17.88 -3.89
C THR A 467 4.73 -16.35 -3.91
N VAL A 468 5.00 -15.72 -5.06
CA VAL A 468 4.94 -14.26 -5.22
C VAL A 468 3.52 -13.75 -4.94
N PHE A 469 2.50 -14.41 -5.48
CA PHE A 469 1.10 -14.05 -5.19
C PHE A 469 0.73 -14.30 -3.72
N LEU A 470 1.24 -15.39 -3.13
CA LEU A 470 0.97 -15.68 -1.73
C LEU A 470 1.52 -14.59 -0.81
N ILE A 471 2.73 -14.06 -1.07
CA ILE A 471 3.29 -12.92 -0.34
C ILE A 471 2.38 -11.70 -0.43
N LEU A 472 1.87 -11.38 -1.63
CA LEU A 472 1.01 -10.20 -1.82
C LEU A 472 -0.37 -10.36 -1.18
N VAL A 473 -0.84 -11.59 -1.03
CA VAL A 473 -2.15 -11.93 -0.44
C VAL A 473 -2.06 -12.11 1.06
N THR A 474 -0.89 -12.52 1.59
CA THR A 474 -0.72 -12.69 3.04
C THR A 474 -0.86 -11.35 3.75
N PRO A 475 -1.70 -11.25 4.80
CA PRO A 475 -1.76 -10.03 5.60
C PRO A 475 -0.39 -9.67 6.18
N GLU A 476 0.04 -8.42 6.02
CA GLU A 476 1.39 -7.96 6.38
C GLU A 476 1.76 -8.25 7.85
N ILE A 477 0.77 -8.23 8.74
CA ILE A 477 0.98 -8.59 10.15
C ILE A 477 1.49 -10.03 10.32
N MET A 478 1.07 -10.95 9.44
CA MET A 478 1.54 -12.34 9.48
C MET A 478 2.99 -12.46 9.07
N ASP A 479 3.39 -11.73 8.03
CA ASP A 479 4.79 -11.66 7.59
C ASP A 479 5.67 -11.06 8.67
N ALA A 480 5.20 -9.99 9.33
CA ALA A 480 5.91 -9.34 10.41
C ALA A 480 6.14 -10.28 11.60
N ILE A 481 5.10 -11.04 11.99
CA ILE A 481 5.19 -12.03 13.06
C ILE A 481 6.11 -13.20 12.67
N ALA A 482 5.95 -13.71 11.45
CA ALA A 482 6.78 -14.78 10.92
C ALA A 482 8.27 -14.40 10.96
N LEU A 483 8.59 -13.19 10.54
CA LEU A 483 9.96 -12.68 10.58
C LEU A 483 10.44 -12.41 12.00
N ALA A 484 9.60 -11.86 12.88
CA ALA A 484 9.96 -11.62 14.28
C ALA A 484 10.29 -12.92 15.01
N THR A 485 9.63 -14.03 14.67
CA THR A 485 9.95 -15.36 15.21
C THR A 485 11.15 -16.03 14.55
N TRP A 486 11.42 -15.70 13.29
CA TRP A 486 12.50 -16.29 12.49
C TRP A 486 13.86 -15.64 12.71
N PHE A 487 13.93 -14.31 12.83
CA PHE A 487 15.21 -13.60 12.98
C PHE A 487 16.04 -14.03 14.18
N PRO A 488 15.49 -14.31 15.38
CA PRO A 488 16.27 -14.87 16.48
C PRO A 488 16.89 -16.24 16.14
N ARG A 489 16.18 -17.08 15.38
CA ARG A 489 16.68 -18.40 14.96
C ARG A 489 17.79 -18.29 13.92
N ILE A 490 17.60 -17.46 12.88
CA ILE A 490 18.65 -17.29 11.87
C ILE A 490 19.91 -16.65 12.46
N ALA A 491 19.76 -15.80 13.50
CA ALA A 491 20.86 -15.17 14.18
C ALA A 491 21.80 -16.17 14.93
N GLU A 492 21.32 -17.38 15.20
CA GLU A 492 22.10 -18.45 15.79
C GLU A 492 23.11 -19.09 14.81
N PHE A 493 22.88 -18.94 13.47
CA PHE A 493 23.80 -19.50 12.46
C PHE A 493 25.06 -18.65 12.32
N PRO A 494 26.27 -19.26 12.35
CA PRO A 494 27.53 -18.50 12.48
C PRO A 494 27.81 -17.50 11.36
N ILE A 495 27.46 -17.81 10.13
CA ILE A 495 27.77 -16.97 8.95
C ILE A 495 26.55 -16.13 8.55
N ILE A 496 25.42 -16.79 8.31
CA ILE A 496 24.20 -16.14 7.81
C ILE A 496 23.55 -15.27 8.91
N GLY A 497 23.69 -15.68 10.18
CA GLY A 497 23.11 -14.99 11.32
C GLY A 497 23.90 -13.76 11.79
N TYR A 498 25.19 -13.66 11.46
CA TYR A 498 26.06 -12.58 11.92
C TYR A 498 25.47 -11.17 11.65
N PRO A 499 24.96 -10.83 10.46
CA PRO A 499 24.38 -9.52 10.19
C PRO A 499 23.15 -9.20 11.04
N PHE A 500 22.39 -10.22 11.46
CA PHE A 500 21.16 -10.05 12.26
C PHE A 500 21.43 -9.93 13.76
N LYS A 501 22.56 -10.48 14.22
CA LYS A 501 22.99 -10.42 15.61
C LYS A 501 23.84 -9.18 15.91
N ASN A 502 24.87 -8.95 15.11
CA ASN A 502 25.91 -7.94 15.37
C ASN A 502 25.79 -6.70 14.49
N GLY A 503 24.96 -6.77 13.44
CA GLY A 503 24.90 -5.72 12.43
C GLY A 503 25.94 -5.90 11.31
N TRP A 504 25.89 -5.02 10.33
CA TRP A 504 26.80 -4.98 9.20
C TRP A 504 27.31 -3.56 8.97
N GLY A 505 28.62 -3.37 9.14
CA GLY A 505 29.24 -2.04 9.08
C GLY A 505 28.68 -1.11 10.16
N PRO A 506 28.23 0.11 9.82
CA PRO A 506 27.68 1.07 10.79
C PRO A 506 26.24 0.77 11.20
N PHE A 507 25.61 -0.31 10.68
CA PHE A 507 24.20 -0.63 10.89
C PHE A 507 24.06 -1.76 11.90
N ASN A 508 23.18 -1.58 12.89
CA ASN A 508 22.89 -2.59 13.90
C ASN A 508 22.04 -3.75 13.32
N GLY A 509 21.94 -4.84 14.08
CA GLY A 509 21.17 -6.02 13.67
C GLY A 509 19.70 -5.72 13.36
N GLY A 510 19.08 -4.81 14.11
CA GLY A 510 17.71 -4.36 13.87
C GLY A 510 17.50 -3.70 12.51
N MET A 511 18.46 -2.88 12.04
CA MET A 511 18.38 -2.27 10.71
C MET A 511 18.45 -3.33 9.59
N ASN A 512 19.31 -4.34 9.72
CA ASN A 512 19.40 -5.43 8.75
C ASN A 512 18.13 -6.28 8.71
N LYS A 513 17.47 -6.50 9.86
CA LYS A 513 16.16 -7.16 9.95
C LYS A 513 15.08 -6.35 9.22
N LEU A 514 15.09 -5.02 9.36
CA LEU A 514 14.18 -4.12 8.63
C LEU A 514 14.39 -4.21 7.12
N TRP A 515 15.66 -4.18 6.64
CA TRP A 515 15.96 -4.30 5.21
C TRP A 515 15.40 -5.59 4.62
N VAL A 516 15.62 -6.71 5.28
CA VAL A 516 15.12 -8.00 4.82
C VAL A 516 13.60 -8.07 4.89
N GLY A 517 13.02 -7.69 6.03
CA GLY A 517 11.58 -7.80 6.24
C GLY A 517 10.78 -6.93 5.26
N GLN A 518 11.12 -5.67 5.15
CA GLN A 518 10.41 -4.75 4.24
C GLN A 518 10.63 -5.11 2.76
N SER A 519 11.79 -5.69 2.40
CA SER A 519 12.07 -6.07 1.02
C SER A 519 11.24 -7.24 0.50
N LEU A 520 10.61 -8.04 1.35
CA LEU A 520 9.80 -9.20 0.92
C LEU A 520 8.63 -8.77 0.04
N TYR A 521 7.73 -7.98 0.58
CA TYR A 521 6.57 -7.48 -0.14
C TYR A 521 7.00 -6.61 -1.33
N ALA A 522 7.96 -5.70 -1.11
CA ALA A 522 8.48 -4.81 -2.13
C ALA A 522 9.10 -5.56 -3.32
N SER A 523 9.85 -6.64 -3.09
CA SER A 523 10.44 -7.46 -4.16
C SER A 523 9.38 -8.23 -4.95
N ALA A 524 8.29 -8.66 -4.32
CA ALA A 524 7.17 -9.28 -5.01
C ALA A 524 6.49 -8.30 -5.98
N VAL A 525 6.29 -7.04 -5.55
CA VAL A 525 5.76 -5.96 -6.40
C VAL A 525 6.70 -5.69 -7.59
N VAL A 526 8.01 -5.51 -7.35
CA VAL A 526 9.00 -5.31 -8.43
C VAL A 526 9.00 -6.49 -9.41
N THR A 527 8.88 -7.72 -8.90
CA THR A 527 8.80 -8.94 -9.73
C THR A 527 7.66 -8.86 -10.73
N LEU A 528 6.46 -8.46 -10.28
CA LEU A 528 5.29 -8.36 -11.16
C LEU A 528 5.45 -7.23 -12.19
N ILE A 529 5.96 -6.06 -11.79
CA ILE A 529 6.18 -4.92 -12.68
C ILE A 529 7.19 -5.28 -13.79
N VAL A 530 8.32 -5.89 -13.43
CA VAL A 530 9.35 -6.30 -14.40
C VAL A 530 8.84 -7.40 -15.31
N ARG A 531 8.13 -8.38 -14.77
CA ARG A 531 7.52 -9.46 -15.57
C ARG A 531 6.49 -8.92 -16.55
N ALA A 532 5.60 -8.02 -16.12
CA ALA A 532 4.59 -7.40 -16.99
C ALA A 532 5.26 -6.62 -18.13
N ARG A 533 6.34 -5.90 -17.85
CA ARG A 533 7.10 -5.17 -18.87
C ARG A 533 7.73 -6.12 -19.90
N LEU A 534 8.34 -7.22 -19.45
CA LEU A 534 8.97 -8.21 -20.34
C LEU A 534 7.96 -9.01 -21.15
N ALA A 535 6.78 -9.30 -20.63
CA ALA A 535 5.72 -9.98 -21.37
C ALA A 535 5.23 -9.20 -22.61
N GLY A 536 5.43 -7.88 -22.62
CA GLY A 536 5.13 -7.01 -23.78
C GLY A 536 6.33 -6.79 -24.73
N LEU A 537 7.48 -7.43 -24.49
CA LEU A 537 8.68 -7.29 -25.32
C LEU A 537 8.93 -8.55 -26.12
N ASP A 538 9.30 -8.36 -27.40
CA ASP A 538 9.61 -9.45 -28.32
C ASP A 538 10.90 -10.18 -27.91
N GLU A 539 10.82 -11.49 -27.79
CA GLU A 539 11.95 -12.37 -27.45
C GLU A 539 12.98 -12.46 -28.59
N SER A 540 12.57 -12.18 -29.83
CA SER A 540 13.43 -12.18 -31.01
C SER A 540 14.65 -11.26 -30.88
N LEU A 541 14.57 -10.21 -30.07
CA LEU A 541 15.71 -9.33 -29.81
C LEU A 541 16.85 -10.02 -29.06
N GLU A 542 16.51 -10.92 -28.14
CA GLU A 542 17.50 -11.69 -27.38
C GLU A 542 18.05 -12.84 -28.24
N GLU A 543 17.21 -13.48 -29.07
CA GLU A 543 17.59 -14.51 -30.05
C GLU A 543 18.54 -13.96 -31.12
N ALA A 544 18.21 -12.81 -31.72
CA ALA A 544 19.06 -12.13 -32.68
C ALA A 544 20.45 -11.75 -32.10
N ALA A 545 20.51 -11.36 -30.83
CA ALA A 545 21.78 -11.13 -30.17
C ALA A 545 22.60 -12.40 -29.99
N ALA A 546 21.97 -13.52 -29.69
CA ALA A 546 22.63 -14.83 -29.60
C ALA A 546 23.16 -15.29 -30.96
N ASP A 547 22.39 -15.09 -32.03
CA ASP A 547 22.81 -15.39 -33.41
C ASP A 547 24.02 -14.57 -33.86
N LEU A 548 24.14 -13.33 -33.35
CA LEU A 548 25.31 -12.47 -33.55
C LEU A 548 26.48 -12.78 -32.60
N GLY A 549 26.43 -13.91 -31.86
CA GLY A 549 27.49 -14.38 -30.99
C GLY A 549 27.59 -13.68 -29.63
N ALA A 550 26.54 -12.97 -29.19
CA ALA A 550 26.53 -12.38 -27.87
C ALA A 550 26.37 -13.45 -26.77
N THR A 551 27.22 -13.38 -25.74
CA THR A 551 27.04 -14.23 -24.56
C THR A 551 25.74 -13.83 -23.83
N PRO A 552 25.08 -14.74 -23.06
CA PRO A 552 23.85 -14.43 -22.32
C PRO A 552 23.99 -13.21 -21.39
N ALA A 553 25.15 -13.05 -20.75
CA ALA A 553 25.43 -11.88 -19.90
C ALA A 553 25.54 -10.58 -20.72
N ARG A 554 26.06 -10.65 -21.96
CA ARG A 554 26.15 -9.49 -22.86
C ARG A 554 24.79 -9.10 -23.40
N ALA A 555 23.98 -10.08 -23.83
CA ALA A 555 22.60 -9.87 -24.26
C ALA A 555 21.76 -9.26 -23.13
N PHE A 556 21.85 -9.78 -21.90
CA PHE A 556 21.18 -9.23 -20.74
C PHE A 556 21.58 -7.76 -20.48
N ARG A 557 22.88 -7.44 -20.46
CA ARG A 557 23.36 -6.08 -20.15
C ARG A 557 23.07 -5.07 -21.25
N GLN A 558 23.11 -5.48 -22.52
CA GLN A 558 23.00 -4.57 -23.66
C GLN A 558 21.59 -4.45 -24.22
N ILE A 559 20.72 -5.46 -24.02
CA ILE A 559 19.36 -5.53 -24.56
C ILE A 559 18.33 -5.54 -23.43
N THR A 560 18.30 -6.62 -22.63
CA THR A 560 17.24 -6.83 -21.64
C THR A 560 17.23 -5.74 -20.55
N LEU A 561 18.39 -5.47 -19.93
CA LEU A 561 18.51 -4.49 -18.84
C LEU A 561 18.13 -3.07 -19.27
N PRO A 562 18.55 -2.52 -20.42
CA PRO A 562 18.07 -1.23 -20.89
C PRO A 562 16.56 -1.18 -21.17
N LEU A 563 15.98 -2.28 -21.69
CA LEU A 563 14.54 -2.35 -22.00
C LEU A 563 13.67 -2.38 -20.74
N ILE A 564 14.14 -3.03 -19.67
CA ILE A 564 13.41 -3.08 -18.39
C ILE A 564 13.81 -1.97 -17.41
N SER A 565 14.79 -1.12 -17.75
CA SER A 565 15.32 -0.11 -16.85
C SER A 565 14.24 0.85 -16.32
N SER A 566 13.27 1.24 -17.15
CA SER A 566 12.13 2.06 -16.73
C SER A 566 11.25 1.35 -15.71
N ALA A 567 11.01 0.05 -15.89
CA ALA A 567 10.24 -0.78 -14.96
C ALA A 567 11.00 -0.99 -13.63
N LEU A 568 12.32 -1.20 -13.67
CA LEU A 568 13.14 -1.31 -12.47
C LEU A 568 13.14 -0.02 -11.65
N VAL A 569 13.20 1.15 -12.31
CA VAL A 569 13.15 2.43 -11.61
C VAL A 569 11.77 2.70 -11.05
N ALA A 570 10.72 2.47 -11.82
CA ALA A 570 9.36 2.64 -11.33
C ALA A 570 9.08 1.70 -10.16
N GLY A 571 9.47 0.42 -10.27
CA GLY A 571 9.35 -0.57 -9.20
C GLY A 571 10.19 -0.20 -7.97
N GLY A 572 11.41 0.31 -8.17
CA GLY A 572 12.28 0.77 -7.08
C GLY A 572 11.70 1.95 -6.32
N LEU A 573 11.20 2.96 -7.01
CA LEU A 573 10.61 4.13 -6.38
C LEU A 573 9.29 3.80 -5.66
N LEU A 574 8.48 2.91 -6.24
CA LEU A 574 7.28 2.40 -5.58
C LEU A 574 7.66 1.61 -4.32
N SER A 575 8.67 0.73 -4.41
CA SER A 575 9.20 -0.01 -3.26
C SER A 575 9.72 0.92 -2.18
N PHE A 576 10.44 1.99 -2.55
CA PHE A 576 10.92 2.98 -1.59
C PHE A 576 9.77 3.66 -0.83
N ALA A 577 8.72 4.06 -1.54
CA ALA A 577 7.55 4.67 -0.92
C ALA A 577 6.84 3.71 0.05
N LEU A 578 6.67 2.44 -0.36
CA LEU A 578 6.07 1.39 0.48
C LEU A 578 6.91 1.08 1.72
N CYS A 579 8.23 0.98 1.57
CA CYS A 579 9.14 0.70 2.68
C CYS A 579 9.28 1.88 3.64
N LEU A 580 9.26 3.12 3.13
CA LEU A 580 9.36 4.34 3.95
C LEU A 580 8.21 4.44 4.97
N ASP A 581 7.04 3.98 4.57
CA ASP A 581 5.81 4.01 5.38
C ASP A 581 5.55 2.71 6.16
N ASN A 582 6.44 1.74 6.05
CA ASN A 582 6.18 0.44 6.65
C ASN A 582 6.11 0.52 8.18
N ALA A 583 4.88 0.46 8.72
CA ALA A 583 4.61 0.46 10.15
C ALA A 583 4.56 -0.96 10.72
N VAL A 584 4.02 -1.91 9.95
CA VAL A 584 3.63 -3.24 10.41
C VAL A 584 4.86 -4.08 10.74
N ILE A 585 5.71 -4.32 9.74
CA ILE A 585 6.96 -5.07 9.91
C ILE A 585 7.87 -4.33 10.90
N SER A 586 7.99 -3.00 10.74
CA SER A 586 8.84 -2.19 11.60
C SER A 586 8.46 -2.29 13.08
N THR A 587 7.17 -2.36 13.43
CA THR A 587 6.73 -2.44 14.83
C THR A 587 7.17 -3.74 15.51
N LEU A 588 7.23 -4.85 14.77
CA LEU A 588 7.55 -6.17 15.35
C LEU A 588 9.02 -6.58 15.20
N VAL A 589 9.74 -5.96 14.24
CA VAL A 589 11.09 -6.37 13.85
C VAL A 589 12.16 -5.37 14.29
N SER A 590 11.81 -4.08 14.49
CA SER A 590 12.78 -3.07 14.92
C SER A 590 13.30 -3.33 16.33
N GLU A 591 14.55 -2.97 16.56
CA GLU A 591 15.26 -3.05 17.84
C GLU A 591 15.68 -1.66 18.29
N ALA A 592 16.27 -1.58 19.49
CA ALA A 592 16.84 -0.33 20.00
C ALA A 592 17.86 0.25 18.99
N GLY A 593 17.71 1.53 18.66
CA GLY A 593 18.54 2.22 17.67
C GLY A 593 18.11 2.04 16.20
N SER A 594 17.10 1.21 15.90
CA SER A 594 16.52 1.06 14.54
C SER A 594 15.05 1.45 14.45
N THR A 595 14.51 2.13 15.46
CA THR A 595 13.14 2.60 15.49
C THR A 595 12.87 3.55 14.32
N THR A 596 11.86 3.24 13.51
CA THR A 596 11.44 4.06 12.36
C THR A 596 10.39 5.09 12.77
N PHE A 597 10.18 6.12 11.96
CA PHE A 597 9.18 7.16 12.21
C PHE A 597 7.75 6.60 12.39
N PRO A 598 7.26 5.65 11.59
CA PRO A 598 5.98 5.01 11.84
C PRO A 598 5.88 4.38 13.24
N VAL A 599 6.89 3.65 13.67
CA VAL A 599 6.91 3.01 15.00
C VAL A 599 6.90 4.04 16.12
N ALA A 600 7.73 5.08 16.00
CA ALA A 600 7.79 6.16 16.97
C ALA A 600 6.46 6.93 17.07
N LEU A 601 5.79 7.16 15.94
CA LEU A 601 4.47 7.80 15.89
C LEU A 601 3.37 6.92 16.53
N ILE A 602 3.38 5.59 16.31
CA ILE A 602 2.48 4.66 17.01
C ILE A 602 2.69 4.76 18.53
N GLY A 603 3.94 4.79 18.97
CA GLY A 603 4.27 5.01 20.38
C GLY A 603 3.70 6.31 20.93
N ALA A 604 3.82 7.40 20.17
CA ALA A 604 3.28 8.72 20.54
C ALA A 604 1.74 8.76 20.62
N THR A 605 1.01 7.88 19.91
CA THR A 605 -0.45 7.84 20.00
C THR A 605 -0.98 7.39 21.36
N ARG A 606 -0.12 6.76 22.18
CA ARG A 606 -0.45 6.34 23.56
C ARG A 606 -0.40 7.50 24.57
N SER A 607 0.12 8.65 24.16
CA SER A 607 0.19 9.89 24.90
C SER A 607 -0.42 11.02 24.09
N THR A 608 -0.25 12.28 24.52
CA THR A 608 -0.69 13.44 23.75
C THR A 608 0.22 13.63 22.53
N ILE A 609 -0.32 13.46 21.32
CA ILE A 609 0.42 13.72 20.08
C ILE A 609 0.67 15.24 19.98
N LYS A 610 1.93 15.64 19.87
CA LYS A 610 2.32 17.05 19.70
C LYS A 610 2.34 17.44 18.21
N PRO A 611 2.18 18.73 17.86
CA PRO A 611 2.14 19.18 16.46
C PRO A 611 3.44 18.92 15.65
N PHE A 612 4.60 18.77 16.27
CA PHE A 612 5.84 18.45 15.57
C PHE A 612 5.79 17.09 14.81
N TRP A 613 4.96 16.14 15.27
CA TRP A 613 4.70 14.91 14.52
C TRP A 613 4.04 15.20 13.16
N GLY A 614 3.21 16.26 13.11
CA GLY A 614 2.65 16.76 11.86
C GLY A 614 3.72 17.28 10.91
N VAL A 615 4.74 18.00 11.41
CA VAL A 615 5.87 18.47 10.59
C VAL A 615 6.64 17.30 9.98
N GLY A 616 6.99 16.29 10.78
CA GLY A 616 7.63 15.06 10.30
C GLY A 616 6.79 14.34 9.24
N ALA A 617 5.47 14.28 9.46
CA ALA A 617 4.51 13.71 8.53
C ALA A 617 4.49 14.46 7.18
N VAL A 618 4.47 15.78 7.20
CA VAL A 618 4.50 16.63 5.98
C VAL A 618 5.81 16.46 5.22
N LEU A 619 6.94 16.33 5.91
CA LEU A 619 8.23 16.06 5.26
C LEU A 619 8.23 14.72 4.53
N LEU A 620 7.82 13.64 5.19
CA LEU A 620 7.72 12.32 4.58
C LEU A 620 6.76 12.34 3.38
N PHE A 621 5.62 13.01 3.52
CA PHE A 621 4.67 13.22 2.43
C PHE A 621 5.29 13.94 1.23
N THR A 622 6.02 15.03 1.48
CA THR A 622 6.69 15.79 0.42
C THR A 622 7.71 14.94 -0.34
N VAL A 623 8.49 14.13 0.37
CA VAL A 623 9.47 13.22 -0.25
C VAL A 623 8.76 12.14 -1.09
N THR A 624 7.70 11.55 -0.56
CA THR A 624 6.92 10.53 -1.29
C THR A 624 6.28 11.11 -2.55
N LEU A 625 5.69 12.32 -2.47
CA LEU A 625 5.17 13.01 -3.65
C LEU A 625 6.25 13.33 -4.67
N GLY A 626 7.42 13.77 -4.22
CA GLY A 626 8.57 14.01 -5.07
C GLY A 626 9.02 12.74 -5.81
N ALA A 627 9.08 11.61 -5.13
CA ALA A 627 9.39 10.31 -5.72
C ALA A 627 8.34 9.91 -6.78
N LEU A 628 7.04 10.04 -6.47
CA LEU A 628 5.95 9.73 -7.40
C LEU A 628 5.94 10.64 -8.62
N TRP A 629 6.15 11.94 -8.42
CA TRP A 629 6.28 12.89 -9.52
C TRP A 629 7.43 12.49 -10.44
N PHE A 630 8.56 12.12 -9.86
CA PHE A 630 9.74 11.67 -10.60
C PHE A 630 9.45 10.38 -11.38
N VAL A 631 8.79 9.38 -10.78
CA VAL A 631 8.32 8.16 -11.48
C VAL A 631 7.50 8.53 -12.69
N THR A 632 6.51 9.41 -12.50
CA THR A 632 5.61 9.83 -13.58
C THR A 632 6.36 10.48 -14.73
N VAL A 633 7.36 11.34 -14.43
CA VAL A 633 8.21 11.98 -15.44
C VAL A 633 9.05 10.94 -16.19
N VAL A 634 9.64 9.98 -15.50
CA VAL A 634 10.46 8.91 -16.10
C VAL A 634 9.61 8.04 -17.02
N LEU A 635 8.45 7.58 -16.56
CA LEU A 635 7.54 6.73 -17.34
C LEU A 635 6.99 7.47 -18.57
N ARG A 636 6.61 8.74 -18.44
CA ARG A 636 6.19 9.57 -19.60
C ARG A 636 7.31 9.72 -20.63
N ARG A 637 8.54 9.93 -20.19
CA ARG A 637 9.70 10.03 -21.10
C ARG A 637 10.05 8.70 -21.78
N SER A 638 9.66 7.56 -21.20
CA SER A 638 9.82 6.23 -21.81
C SER A 638 8.69 5.87 -22.78
N GLY A 639 7.74 6.78 -23.03
CA GLY A 639 6.64 6.59 -23.99
C GLY A 639 5.42 5.84 -23.45
N SER A 640 5.35 5.64 -22.12
CA SER A 640 4.19 4.99 -21.50
C SER A 640 2.95 5.88 -21.52
N SER A 641 1.80 5.30 -21.86
CA SER A 641 0.50 5.99 -21.83
C SER A 641 0.05 6.29 -20.39
N SER A 642 -0.89 7.23 -20.22
CA SER A 642 -1.42 7.57 -18.89
C SER A 642 -2.09 6.38 -18.19
N SER A 643 -2.71 5.47 -18.97
CA SER A 643 -3.32 4.24 -18.44
C SER A 643 -2.27 3.20 -18.02
N GLU A 644 -1.17 3.07 -18.77
CA GLU A 644 -0.05 2.20 -18.39
C GLU A 644 0.68 2.71 -17.13
N ILE A 645 0.84 4.03 -17.01
CA ILE A 645 1.41 4.65 -15.80
C ILE A 645 0.51 4.36 -14.60
N ALA A 646 -0.80 4.53 -14.73
CA ALA A 646 -1.76 4.23 -13.67
C ALA A 646 -1.75 2.74 -13.31
N ALA A 647 -1.71 1.84 -14.28
CA ALA A 647 -1.61 0.39 -14.06
C ALA A 647 -0.29 0.01 -13.36
N THR A 648 0.83 0.60 -13.77
CA THR A 648 2.15 0.37 -13.13
C THR A 648 2.16 0.86 -11.68
N LEU A 649 1.56 2.01 -11.40
CA LEU A 649 1.43 2.55 -10.04
C LEU A 649 0.43 1.76 -9.19
N ALA A 650 -0.54 1.10 -9.81
CA ALA A 650 -1.48 0.21 -9.13
C ALA A 650 -0.90 -1.17 -8.79
N GLY A 651 0.31 -1.49 -9.28
CA GLY A 651 0.90 -2.82 -9.09
C GLY A 651 0.32 -3.91 -10.01
N ASN A 652 -0.37 -3.50 -11.09
CA ASN A 652 -0.96 -4.39 -12.10
C ASN A 652 -0.14 -4.40 -13.40
#